data_fe894bde5d7b51fa6ae13b3757a2b0ac
#
_entry.id   fe894bde5d7b51fa6ae13b3757a2b0ac
#
_cell.length_a   1.000
_cell.length_b   1.000
_cell.length_c   1.000
_cell.angle_alpha   90.00
_cell.angle_beta   90.00
_cell.angle_gamma   90.00
#
_symmetry.space_group_name_H-M   'P 1'
#
loop_
_entity.id
_entity.type
_entity.pdbx_description
1 polymer ?
#
loop_
_entity_poly.entity_id
_entity_poly.type
_entity_poly.pdbx_seq_one_letter_code
_entity_poly.pdbx_strand_id
1 'polypeptide(L)'
;VTTFSILDVEIQEIEGAKTLFGDSLTTFPMAMVILDPYTLESSWILDTADRILSHFQGADVRVALVVAGSDPEGAASFLGPLPDRILTFVDRERKLVKELAVKSLPSFAVVRQDGSVLGVAEGWDPAEWRELADNLAEMTSWSRPEVPASDDPAAYQGTPARGSVSQVIPTDAELVEKVIIRFAGDSGDGMQLTGDRFTNASALAGNDLATLPEFPAEIRAPAGTLAGVSAFQVQISDHDITTPGDAPAVLVAMNPAALKSDLGLLVNGGTVIVNEDTFEERNLEKAGYSHNPLEEGSELDGYRVIKVPMTELTKEVCKDLGVKPRDADRSKNFFALGLVSWMYSRPVEPTLDWIDEKFQGKDLVIAANRAAFQAGHAFGETAELGDQRVAIKAAPLPSGTYTSITGNTALSWGLIAASHLSTRPLFLGTYPITPASDILHELVRHKRHGVMTFQAEDEIAAIGSALGAAYGGYLGVTTTSGPGVALKSETLGLAVSLELPLIVVDVQRGGPSTGLPTKTEASDLLLAMYGRHGEAPLPIVSASTPSDCFDVAIEAARIALTHRTPVILLTDGYLANSSEPWLLPDPSTLPQIHVEFATEFNQTNEDGDGVFWPYMRDENLARDWALPGTPDLMHRIGGIEKEDGTGNISYDPENHGYMVDLRQERVQKVKVPDLEVDGSQDYELLVVGWGSTWGAIKGAVGRACKDGYKVGHVHLRHLNPFPNNLGELLSKAKKVIVPEMNLGQLSKIIRAEYLVDAKSVTKVKGVPFTAAELDLVLRETLDD
;
A
#
# COMPACT_ATOMS: atom_id res chain seq x y z
N VAL A 1 0.01 44.15 -7.21
CA VAL A 1 0.28 42.95 -6.41
C VAL A 1 -0.09 43.33 -5.00
N THR A 2 -1.29 42.96 -4.55
CA THR A 2 -1.70 43.10 -3.15
C THR A 2 -0.95 42.03 -2.37
N THR A 3 -0.03 42.42 -1.52
CA THR A 3 0.61 41.55 -0.52
C THR A 3 -0.49 41.16 0.47
N PHE A 4 -0.98 39.91 0.40
CA PHE A 4 -1.82 39.32 1.44
C PHE A 4 -0.99 39.23 2.72
N SER A 5 -1.53 39.66 3.83
CA SER A 5 -0.92 39.54 5.16
C SER A 5 -1.47 38.27 5.82
N ILE A 6 -0.68 37.61 6.65
CA ILE A 6 -1.11 36.49 7.48
C ILE A 6 -2.39 36.84 8.30
N LEU A 7 -2.56 38.13 8.63
CA LEU A 7 -3.73 38.62 9.37
C LEU A 7 -5.03 38.51 8.57
N ASP A 8 -4.96 38.51 7.24
CA ASP A 8 -6.10 38.46 6.33
C ASP A 8 -6.50 37.03 5.93
N VAL A 9 -5.82 36.03 6.50
CA VAL A 9 -6.12 34.62 6.21
C VAL A 9 -7.44 34.22 6.87
N GLU A 10 -8.41 33.75 6.08
CA GLU A 10 -9.64 33.17 6.57
C GLU A 10 -9.39 31.75 7.07
N ILE A 11 -9.67 31.49 8.35
CA ILE A 11 -9.60 30.17 8.98
C ILE A 11 -10.94 29.84 9.66
N GLN A 12 -11.18 28.59 9.96
CA GLN A 12 -12.40 28.12 10.62
C GLN A 12 -12.08 27.50 11.98
N GLU A 13 -12.76 27.93 13.05
CA GLU A 13 -12.74 27.19 14.31
C GLU A 13 -13.49 25.86 14.15
N ILE A 14 -13.03 24.81 14.82
CA ILE A 14 -13.55 23.44 14.62
C ILE A 14 -15.05 23.33 14.93
N GLU A 15 -15.55 24.08 15.89
CA GLU A 15 -16.98 24.15 16.26
C GLU A 15 -17.65 25.49 15.86
N GLY A 16 -16.93 26.35 15.14
CA GLY A 16 -17.30 27.75 14.95
C GLY A 16 -17.44 28.20 13.51
N ALA A 17 -17.68 29.50 13.39
CA ALA A 17 -17.72 30.20 12.12
C ALA A 17 -16.32 30.45 11.55
N LYS A 18 -16.26 30.77 10.27
CA LYS A 18 -15.04 31.29 9.64
C LYS A 18 -14.71 32.67 10.17
N THR A 19 -13.45 32.90 10.53
CA THR A 19 -12.91 34.17 11.05
C THR A 19 -11.62 34.52 10.36
N LEU A 20 -11.17 35.76 10.48
CA LEU A 20 -9.82 36.12 10.06
C LEU A 20 -8.80 35.69 11.13
N PHE A 21 -7.67 35.16 10.73
CA PHE A 21 -6.59 34.77 11.67
C PHE A 21 -6.14 35.95 12.52
N GLY A 22 -6.12 37.16 11.96
CA GLY A 22 -5.81 38.40 12.66
C GLY A 22 -6.73 38.68 13.84
N ASP A 23 -8.00 38.31 13.78
CA ASP A 23 -8.95 38.49 14.87
C ASP A 23 -8.57 37.66 16.11
N SER A 24 -7.87 36.56 15.90
CA SER A 24 -7.37 35.70 16.97
C SER A 24 -6.07 36.21 17.62
N LEU A 25 -5.40 37.19 17.02
CA LEU A 25 -4.14 37.77 17.51
C LEU A 25 -4.32 39.10 18.26
N THR A 26 -5.53 39.62 18.37
CA THR A 26 -5.80 40.99 18.89
C THR A 26 -5.31 41.20 20.32
N THR A 27 -5.30 40.22 21.18
CA THR A 27 -4.98 40.34 22.60
C THR A 27 -3.62 39.73 22.96
N PHE A 28 -3.28 38.58 22.39
CA PHE A 28 -2.06 37.85 22.69
C PHE A 28 -1.42 37.30 21.41
N PRO A 29 -0.10 37.07 21.39
CA PRO A 29 0.54 36.27 20.38
C PRO A 29 -0.05 34.85 20.36
N MET A 30 0.17 34.10 19.29
CA MET A 30 -0.31 32.73 19.17
C MET A 30 0.83 31.75 18.97
N ALA A 31 0.84 30.72 19.80
CA ALA A 31 1.68 29.54 19.65
C ALA A 31 0.83 28.40 19.13
N MET A 32 1.19 27.81 18.01
CA MET A 32 0.37 26.79 17.38
C MET A 32 1.20 25.60 16.90
N VAL A 33 0.63 24.42 16.98
CA VAL A 33 1.14 23.24 16.30
C VAL A 33 0.23 22.96 15.10
N ILE A 34 0.85 22.91 13.92
CA ILE A 34 0.20 22.71 12.63
C ILE A 34 0.39 21.24 12.24
N LEU A 35 -0.71 20.57 11.93
CA LEU A 35 -0.79 19.14 11.74
C LEU A 35 -1.47 18.81 10.41
N ASP A 36 -1.08 17.70 9.81
CA ASP A 36 -1.77 17.09 8.68
C ASP A 36 -2.43 15.79 9.14
N PRO A 37 -3.77 15.67 9.19
CA PRO A 37 -4.46 14.50 9.74
C PRO A 37 -4.24 13.24 8.91
N TYR A 38 -3.71 13.37 7.70
CA TYR A 38 -3.46 12.28 6.78
C TYR A 38 -2.01 11.77 6.78
N THR A 39 -1.20 12.24 7.76
CA THR A 39 0.21 11.84 7.89
C THR A 39 0.48 11.23 9.25
N LEU A 40 1.34 10.21 9.24
CA LEU A 40 1.76 9.53 10.47
C LEU A 40 2.59 10.43 11.36
N GLU A 41 3.43 11.24 10.74
CA GLU A 41 4.31 12.19 11.39
C GLU A 41 3.52 13.17 12.27
N SER A 42 2.38 13.66 11.77
CA SER A 42 1.48 14.50 12.54
C SER A 42 0.76 13.76 13.67
N SER A 43 0.44 12.46 13.48
CA SER A 43 -0.17 11.66 14.55
C SER A 43 0.82 11.33 15.67
N TRP A 44 2.10 11.14 15.35
CA TRP A 44 3.13 10.82 16.34
C TRP A 44 3.43 11.94 17.31
N ILE A 45 3.16 13.19 16.93
CA ILE A 45 3.49 14.38 17.75
C ILE A 45 2.34 14.83 18.66
N LEU A 46 1.15 14.23 18.59
CA LEU A 46 -0.05 14.72 19.27
C LEU A 46 0.15 14.87 20.79
N ASP A 47 0.71 13.87 21.46
CA ASP A 47 0.95 13.91 22.90
C ASP A 47 1.99 14.98 23.26
N THR A 48 3.02 15.11 22.46
CA THR A 48 4.07 16.16 22.61
C THR A 48 3.48 17.54 22.39
N ALA A 49 2.65 17.71 21.35
CA ALA A 49 1.97 18.97 21.05
C ALA A 49 1.02 19.38 22.19
N ASP A 50 0.20 18.44 22.69
CA ASP A 50 -0.66 18.68 23.84
C ASP A 50 0.14 19.13 25.06
N ARG A 51 1.23 18.43 25.38
CA ARG A 51 2.08 18.75 26.53
C ARG A 51 2.72 20.15 26.42
N ILE A 52 3.27 20.49 25.26
CA ILE A 52 3.92 21.80 25.01
C ILE A 52 2.86 22.91 25.05
N LEU A 53 1.76 22.77 24.32
CA LEU A 53 0.72 23.81 24.25
C LEU A 53 0.03 23.98 25.62
N SER A 54 -0.32 22.89 26.31
CA SER A 54 -0.92 22.96 27.64
C SER A 54 -0.01 23.60 28.67
N HIS A 55 1.33 23.47 28.55
CA HIS A 55 2.27 24.16 29.42
C HIS A 55 2.14 25.69 29.35
N PHE A 56 1.82 26.23 28.17
CA PHE A 56 1.66 27.66 27.93
C PHE A 56 0.24 28.21 28.13
N GLN A 57 -0.77 27.38 28.47
CA GLN A 57 -2.16 27.84 28.63
C GLN A 57 -2.36 28.93 29.70
N GLY A 58 -1.44 29.03 30.66
CA GLY A 58 -1.49 30.06 31.70
C GLY A 58 -0.62 31.28 31.43
N ALA A 59 0.11 31.29 30.32
CA ALA A 59 0.99 32.39 29.90
C ALA A 59 0.24 33.47 29.09
N ASP A 60 0.86 34.63 28.89
CA ASP A 60 0.32 35.69 28.01
C ASP A 60 0.47 35.36 26.53
N VAL A 61 -0.08 34.18 26.13
CA VAL A 61 -0.09 33.65 24.76
C VAL A 61 -1.34 32.81 24.54
N ARG A 62 -1.92 32.86 23.34
CA ARG A 62 -2.94 31.88 22.92
C ARG A 62 -2.24 30.64 22.39
N VAL A 63 -2.75 29.49 22.78
CA VAL A 63 -2.28 28.20 22.24
C VAL A 63 -3.34 27.60 21.33
N ALA A 64 -2.92 27.05 20.20
CA ALA A 64 -3.85 26.48 19.21
C ALA A 64 -3.27 25.25 18.53
N LEU A 65 -4.17 24.38 18.09
CA LEU A 65 -3.91 23.37 17.06
C LEU A 65 -4.45 23.91 15.72
N VAL A 66 -3.73 23.66 14.65
CA VAL A 66 -4.17 23.97 13.29
C VAL A 66 -4.13 22.68 12.48
N VAL A 67 -5.28 22.25 11.96
CA VAL A 67 -5.37 21.06 11.12
C VAL A 67 -5.46 21.51 9.68
N ALA A 68 -4.42 21.19 8.92
CA ALA A 68 -4.28 21.60 7.53
C ALA A 68 -4.83 20.55 6.57
N GLY A 69 -5.56 20.99 5.55
CA GLY A 69 -6.05 20.14 4.47
C GLY A 69 -7.26 19.26 4.80
N SER A 70 -7.94 19.46 5.93
CA SER A 70 -9.12 18.72 6.34
C SER A 70 -10.32 19.64 6.55
N ASP A 71 -11.50 19.07 6.72
CA ASP A 71 -12.69 19.77 7.19
C ASP A 71 -12.84 19.63 8.74
N PRO A 72 -13.78 20.33 9.37
CA PRO A 72 -13.94 20.28 10.83
C PRO A 72 -14.23 18.88 11.38
N GLU A 73 -14.96 18.04 10.66
CA GLU A 73 -15.33 16.69 11.08
C GLU A 73 -14.11 15.76 11.03
N GLY A 74 -13.33 15.81 9.96
CA GLY A 74 -12.06 15.07 9.85
C GLY A 74 -11.01 15.53 10.87
N ALA A 75 -10.95 16.85 11.15
CA ALA A 75 -10.06 17.39 12.16
C ALA A 75 -10.45 16.91 13.57
N ALA A 76 -11.75 16.91 13.91
CA ALA A 76 -12.25 16.41 15.20
C ALA A 76 -11.96 14.91 15.37
N SER A 77 -12.20 14.13 14.33
CA SER A 77 -11.89 12.69 14.32
C SER A 77 -10.40 12.39 14.53
N PHE A 78 -9.51 13.18 13.93
CA PHE A 78 -8.06 13.04 14.07
C PHE A 78 -7.56 13.40 15.46
N LEU A 79 -8.06 14.51 16.02
CA LEU A 79 -7.58 15.07 17.30
C LEU A 79 -8.20 14.42 18.54
N GLY A 80 -9.32 13.70 18.37
CA GLY A 80 -10.06 13.13 19.51
C GLY A 80 -10.48 14.20 20.53
N PRO A 81 -10.13 14.05 21.84
CA PRO A 81 -10.57 14.98 22.89
C PRO A 81 -9.74 16.29 22.98
N LEU A 82 -8.75 16.48 22.15
CA LEU A 82 -7.87 17.67 22.22
C LEU A 82 -8.60 19.00 21.98
N PRO A 83 -9.57 19.11 21.05
CA PRO A 83 -10.34 20.33 20.82
C PRO A 83 -11.14 20.81 22.02
N ASP A 84 -11.52 19.93 22.95
CA ASP A 84 -12.22 20.30 24.19
C ASP A 84 -11.35 21.17 25.13
N ARG A 85 -10.02 21.14 24.93
CA ARG A 85 -9.03 21.75 25.82
C ARG A 85 -8.16 22.79 25.14
N ILE A 86 -7.91 22.67 23.85
CA ILE A 86 -7.03 23.52 23.09
C ILE A 86 -7.81 24.11 21.91
N LEU A 87 -7.72 25.43 21.75
CA LEU A 87 -8.31 26.12 20.60
C LEU A 87 -7.85 25.45 19.32
N THR A 88 -8.81 25.09 18.46
CA THR A 88 -8.49 24.34 17.25
C THR A 88 -9.06 25.03 16.01
N PHE A 89 -8.19 25.25 15.05
CA PHE A 89 -8.53 25.78 13.74
C PHE A 89 -8.35 24.74 12.63
N VAL A 90 -9.14 24.91 11.58
CA VAL A 90 -9.09 24.13 10.36
C VAL A 90 -8.65 25.03 9.20
N ASP A 91 -7.51 24.72 8.59
CA ASP A 91 -6.98 25.38 7.40
C ASP A 91 -7.17 24.47 6.18
N ARG A 92 -8.43 24.32 5.74
CA ARG A 92 -8.80 23.39 4.68
C ARG A 92 -8.02 23.58 3.38
N GLU A 93 -7.79 24.86 3.00
CA GLU A 93 -7.11 25.21 1.76
C GLU A 93 -5.60 25.46 1.95
N ARG A 94 -5.06 25.19 3.14
CA ARG A 94 -3.66 25.41 3.52
C ARG A 94 -3.20 26.85 3.29
N LYS A 95 -4.09 27.82 3.44
CA LYS A 95 -3.80 29.25 3.28
C LYS A 95 -2.87 29.76 4.38
N LEU A 96 -3.16 29.42 5.63
CA LEU A 96 -2.31 29.81 6.77
C LEU A 96 -0.94 29.15 6.68
N VAL A 97 -0.89 27.88 6.34
CA VAL A 97 0.36 27.13 6.09
C VAL A 97 1.22 27.82 5.02
N LYS A 98 0.60 28.27 3.95
CA LYS A 98 1.27 28.98 2.84
C LYS A 98 1.82 30.34 3.25
N GLU A 99 1.01 31.16 3.96
CA GLU A 99 1.42 32.50 4.41
C GLU A 99 2.51 32.43 5.51
N LEU A 100 2.51 31.37 6.32
CA LEU A 100 3.59 31.08 7.28
C LEU A 100 4.85 30.55 6.61
N ALA A 101 4.81 30.29 5.31
CA ALA A 101 5.89 29.67 4.53
C ALA A 101 6.37 28.31 5.09
N VAL A 102 5.49 27.58 5.77
CA VAL A 102 5.76 26.24 6.29
C VAL A 102 5.97 25.27 5.14
N LYS A 103 7.05 24.51 5.18
CA LYS A 103 7.42 23.54 4.14
C LYS A 103 7.07 22.13 4.49
N SER A 104 7.13 21.76 5.79
CA SER A 104 6.81 20.42 6.26
C SER A 104 5.95 20.41 7.53
N LEU A 105 5.10 19.37 7.68
CA LEU A 105 4.24 19.16 8.84
C LEU A 105 4.59 17.83 9.53
N PRO A 106 4.48 17.72 10.87
CA PRO A 106 3.99 18.76 11.79
C PRO A 106 4.95 19.95 11.89
N SER A 107 4.45 21.10 12.33
CA SER A 107 5.27 22.27 12.60
C SER A 107 4.82 22.98 13.86
N PHE A 108 5.77 23.49 14.65
CA PHE A 108 5.50 24.39 15.75
C PHE A 108 5.80 25.83 15.30
N ALA A 109 4.80 26.70 15.36
CA ALA A 109 4.90 28.08 14.91
C ALA A 109 4.45 29.06 15.98
N VAL A 110 5.12 30.22 16.05
CA VAL A 110 4.73 31.30 16.97
C VAL A 110 4.60 32.60 16.18
N VAL A 111 3.41 33.22 16.26
CA VAL A 111 3.09 34.49 15.59
C VAL A 111 2.77 35.58 16.61
N ARG A 112 3.37 36.75 16.45
CA ARG A 112 3.12 37.93 17.30
C ARG A 112 1.82 38.61 16.93
N GLN A 113 1.37 39.50 17.81
CA GLN A 113 0.09 40.24 17.62
C GLN A 113 0.08 41.11 16.34
N ASP A 114 1.22 41.55 15.88
CA ASP A 114 1.37 42.33 14.65
C ASP A 114 1.44 41.49 13.37
N GLY A 115 1.29 40.16 13.51
CA GLY A 115 1.35 39.20 12.41
C GLY A 115 2.81 38.80 12.04
N SER A 116 3.81 39.32 12.72
CA SER A 116 5.20 38.88 12.48
C SER A 116 5.44 37.50 13.10
N VAL A 117 6.12 36.61 12.35
CA VAL A 117 6.49 35.28 12.80
C VAL A 117 7.69 35.32 13.71
N LEU A 118 7.57 34.83 14.94
CA LEU A 118 8.70 34.69 15.88
C LEU A 118 9.64 33.56 15.43
N GLY A 119 9.06 32.45 14.98
CA GLY A 119 9.78 31.30 14.46
C GLY A 119 8.82 30.18 14.02
N VAL A 120 9.37 29.29 13.21
CA VAL A 120 8.72 28.04 12.78
C VAL A 120 9.75 26.93 12.91
N ALA A 121 9.43 25.87 13.64
CA ALA A 121 10.20 24.64 13.73
C ALA A 121 9.44 23.53 12.98
N GLU A 122 10.04 22.98 11.93
CA GLU A 122 9.42 22.08 10.97
C GLU A 122 9.80 20.62 11.25
N GLY A 123 8.88 19.68 10.97
CA GLY A 123 9.03 18.29 11.37
C GLY A 123 9.06 18.15 12.89
N TRP A 124 9.68 17.07 13.38
CA TRP A 124 9.99 16.94 14.80
C TRP A 124 11.51 16.92 14.99
N ASP A 125 12.09 18.11 15.10
CA ASP A 125 13.45 18.31 15.61
C ASP A 125 13.37 18.83 17.05
N PRO A 126 13.70 18.00 18.07
CA PRO A 126 13.61 18.41 19.46
C PRO A 126 14.48 19.62 19.81
N ALA A 127 15.57 19.91 19.06
CA ALA A 127 16.42 21.06 19.31
C ALA A 127 15.75 22.34 18.83
N GLU A 128 15.19 22.35 17.62
CA GLU A 128 14.49 23.50 17.06
C GLU A 128 13.19 23.80 17.83
N TRP A 129 12.41 22.77 18.17
CA TRP A 129 11.19 22.95 18.97
C TRP A 129 11.49 23.47 20.37
N ARG A 130 12.58 23.01 21.00
CA ARG A 130 13.06 23.55 22.30
C ARG A 130 13.46 24.99 22.16
N GLU A 131 14.26 25.35 21.18
CA GLU A 131 14.70 26.73 20.95
C GLU A 131 13.50 27.69 20.79
N LEU A 132 12.51 27.29 19.99
CA LEU A 132 11.31 28.11 19.79
C LEU A 132 10.46 28.20 21.07
N ALA A 133 10.32 27.09 21.82
CA ALA A 133 9.62 27.09 23.11
C ALA A 133 10.35 27.93 24.16
N ASP A 134 11.69 27.95 24.18
CA ASP A 134 12.49 28.78 25.04
C ASP A 134 12.31 30.27 24.70
N ASN A 135 12.32 30.63 23.42
CA ASN A 135 12.05 31.99 22.92
C ASN A 135 10.63 32.46 23.30
N LEU A 136 9.63 31.56 23.21
CA LEU A 136 8.27 31.84 23.63
C LEU A 136 8.18 32.05 25.16
N ALA A 137 8.86 31.21 25.95
CA ALA A 137 8.89 31.31 27.40
C ALA A 137 9.55 32.64 27.85
N GLU A 138 10.63 33.05 27.18
CA GLU A 138 11.28 34.35 27.42
C GLU A 138 10.35 35.51 27.07
N MET A 139 9.71 35.48 25.90
CA MET A 139 8.77 36.50 25.44
C MET A 139 7.59 36.70 26.39
N THR A 140 7.04 35.60 26.96
CA THR A 140 5.88 35.60 27.85
C THR A 140 6.26 35.65 29.36
N SER A 141 7.54 35.67 29.67
CA SER A 141 8.05 35.57 31.07
C SER A 141 7.52 34.32 31.80
N TRP A 142 7.38 33.20 31.08
CA TRP A 142 6.84 31.94 31.57
C TRP A 142 7.93 30.89 31.82
N SER A 143 7.56 29.77 32.46
CA SER A 143 8.47 28.63 32.62
C SER A 143 8.69 27.91 31.27
N ARG A 144 9.83 27.21 31.17
CA ARG A 144 10.19 26.42 29.98
C ARG A 144 9.61 25.02 30.04
N PRO A 145 8.98 24.53 28.97
CA PRO A 145 8.55 23.13 28.92
C PRO A 145 9.75 22.19 28.79
N GLU A 146 9.57 20.94 29.18
CA GLU A 146 10.54 19.88 28.91
C GLU A 146 10.41 19.45 27.44
N VAL A 147 11.45 19.66 26.62
CA VAL A 147 11.52 19.30 25.20
C VAL A 147 12.94 18.81 24.88
N PRO A 148 13.14 17.54 24.43
CA PRO A 148 12.16 16.47 24.46
C PRO A 148 11.94 15.91 25.88
N ALA A 149 10.77 15.35 26.14
CA ALA A 149 10.50 14.49 27.29
C ALA A 149 10.90 13.03 26.96
N SER A 150 10.90 12.17 27.99
CA SER A 150 11.36 10.79 27.84
C SER A 150 10.47 9.90 26.97
N ASP A 151 9.23 10.30 26.78
CA ASP A 151 8.17 9.63 26.00
C ASP A 151 7.96 10.22 24.60
N ASP A 152 8.67 11.31 24.28
CA ASP A 152 8.61 11.91 22.96
C ASP A 152 9.19 10.97 21.86
N PRO A 153 8.72 11.09 20.61
CA PRO A 153 9.30 10.35 19.48
C PRO A 153 10.79 10.64 19.28
N ALA A 154 11.48 9.72 18.64
CA ALA A 154 12.77 10.04 18.04
C ALA A 154 12.58 11.17 17.00
N ALA A 155 13.60 12.02 16.79
CA ALA A 155 13.54 13.06 15.78
C ALA A 155 13.23 12.50 14.38
N TYR A 156 12.35 13.18 13.65
CA TYR A 156 11.98 12.83 12.28
C TYR A 156 11.67 14.07 11.46
N GLN A 157 11.83 13.95 10.14
CA GLN A 157 11.36 14.96 9.21
C GLN A 157 9.83 14.96 9.13
N GLY A 158 9.26 16.13 8.91
CA GLY A 158 7.84 16.23 8.57
C GLY A 158 7.56 15.79 7.14
N THR A 159 6.29 15.82 6.79
CA THR A 159 5.77 15.61 5.44
C THR A 159 5.51 16.95 4.76
N PRO A 160 5.55 17.06 3.40
CA PRO A 160 5.34 18.30 2.69
C PRO A 160 4.06 19.03 3.09
N ALA A 161 4.18 20.29 3.52
CA ALA A 161 3.04 21.08 3.99
C ALA A 161 2.10 21.57 2.88
N ARG A 162 2.52 21.44 1.63
CA ARG A 162 1.74 21.84 0.46
C ARG A 162 0.80 20.71 0.05
N GLY A 163 -0.50 21.01 -0.02
CA GLY A 163 -1.50 20.12 -0.61
C GLY A 163 -1.28 19.90 -2.11
N SER A 164 -2.21 19.24 -2.77
CA SER A 164 -2.15 18.92 -4.20
C SER A 164 -1.69 20.10 -5.07
N VAL A 165 -0.70 19.84 -5.90
CA VAL A 165 -0.20 20.82 -6.87
C VAL A 165 -1.14 20.82 -8.06
N SER A 166 -1.78 21.96 -8.36
CA SER A 166 -2.56 22.09 -9.59
C SER A 166 -1.65 21.94 -10.81
N GLN A 167 -1.95 20.97 -11.66
CA GLN A 167 -1.22 20.79 -12.91
C GLN A 167 -1.46 21.99 -13.83
N VAL A 168 -0.40 22.69 -14.18
CA VAL A 168 -0.42 23.69 -15.25
C VAL A 168 -0.19 22.95 -16.58
N ILE A 169 -1.23 22.85 -17.40
CA ILE A 169 -1.11 22.26 -18.74
C ILE A 169 -0.48 23.30 -19.67
N PRO A 170 0.72 23.05 -20.22
CA PRO A 170 1.34 23.96 -21.17
C PRO A 170 0.52 24.08 -22.46
N THR A 171 0.49 25.26 -23.04
CA THR A 171 -0.30 25.54 -24.26
C THR A 171 0.25 24.86 -25.52
N ASP A 172 1.50 24.43 -25.48
CA ASP A 172 2.23 23.73 -26.53
C ASP A 172 2.21 22.21 -26.39
N ALA A 173 1.62 21.67 -25.34
CA ALA A 173 1.53 20.23 -25.11
C ALA A 173 0.34 19.61 -25.84
N GLU A 174 0.56 18.47 -26.50
CA GLU A 174 -0.50 17.64 -27.03
C GLU A 174 -1.27 16.97 -25.88
N LEU A 175 -2.60 17.00 -25.95
CA LEU A 175 -3.45 16.33 -24.96
C LEU A 175 -3.66 14.87 -25.34
N VAL A 176 -3.30 13.97 -24.43
CA VAL A 176 -3.54 12.53 -24.59
C VAL A 176 -4.35 12.01 -23.41
N GLU A 177 -5.18 10.99 -23.64
CA GLU A 177 -6.01 10.38 -22.60
C GLU A 177 -5.20 9.56 -21.60
N LYS A 178 -4.16 8.86 -22.09
CA LYS A 178 -3.28 8.00 -21.27
C LYS A 178 -1.92 7.79 -21.90
N VAL A 179 -0.96 7.38 -21.09
CA VAL A 179 0.35 6.92 -21.53
C VAL A 179 0.85 5.78 -20.65
N ILE A 180 1.62 4.87 -21.24
CA ILE A 180 2.32 3.80 -20.53
C ILE A 180 3.81 4.02 -20.75
N ILE A 181 4.55 4.21 -19.66
CA ILE A 181 5.99 4.46 -19.67
C ILE A 181 6.69 3.33 -18.91
N ARG A 182 7.79 2.85 -19.47
CA ARG A 182 8.63 1.84 -18.86
C ARG A 182 10.04 2.35 -18.68
N PHE A 183 10.52 2.34 -17.42
CA PHE A 183 11.89 2.66 -17.04
C PHE A 183 12.65 1.36 -16.83
N ALA A 184 13.79 1.18 -17.50
CA ALA A 184 14.60 -0.04 -17.39
C ALA A 184 16.09 0.27 -17.27
N GLY A 185 16.79 -0.46 -16.40
CA GLY A 185 18.21 -0.29 -16.12
C GLY A 185 18.74 -1.41 -15.23
N ASP A 186 20.00 -1.34 -14.82
CA ASP A 186 20.50 -2.23 -13.78
C ASP A 186 19.86 -1.91 -12.41
N SER A 187 19.87 -2.88 -11.50
CA SER A 187 19.34 -2.67 -10.14
C SER A 187 20.01 -1.49 -9.39
N GLY A 188 21.23 -1.10 -9.79
CA GLY A 188 21.97 0.05 -9.27
C GLY A 188 21.65 1.38 -9.96
N ASP A 189 20.93 1.39 -11.09
CA ASP A 189 20.59 2.60 -11.83
C ASP A 189 19.40 3.37 -11.25
N GLY A 190 18.74 2.83 -10.21
CA GLY A 190 17.68 3.55 -9.50
C GLY A 190 16.34 3.61 -10.24
N MET A 191 16.03 2.66 -11.11
CA MET A 191 14.79 2.67 -11.92
C MET A 191 13.51 2.58 -11.12
N GLN A 192 13.53 1.82 -10.03
CA GLN A 192 12.40 1.75 -9.10
C GLN A 192 12.10 3.14 -8.48
N LEU A 193 13.16 3.85 -8.07
CA LEU A 193 13.05 5.20 -7.54
C LEU A 193 12.54 6.20 -8.58
N THR A 194 13.06 6.13 -9.82
CA THR A 194 12.64 6.99 -10.93
C THR A 194 11.16 6.81 -11.23
N GLY A 195 10.72 5.55 -11.38
CA GLY A 195 9.32 5.22 -11.63
C GLY A 195 8.41 5.65 -10.48
N ASP A 196 8.79 5.39 -9.23
CA ASP A 196 8.03 5.79 -8.05
C ASP A 196 7.88 7.33 -7.95
N ARG A 197 8.96 8.09 -8.20
CA ARG A 197 8.88 9.57 -8.19
C ARG A 197 8.03 10.13 -9.33
N PHE A 198 8.12 9.55 -10.51
CA PHE A 198 7.25 9.92 -11.64
C PHE A 198 5.77 9.61 -11.34
N THR A 199 5.51 8.46 -10.72
CA THR A 199 4.19 8.05 -10.25
C THR A 199 3.63 9.05 -9.24
N ASN A 200 4.43 9.43 -8.23
CA ASN A 200 4.02 10.38 -7.21
C ASN A 200 3.69 11.76 -7.80
N ALA A 201 4.54 12.28 -8.70
CA ALA A 201 4.28 13.54 -9.38
C ALA A 201 2.98 13.48 -10.24
N SER A 202 2.69 12.33 -10.83
CA SER A 202 1.46 12.12 -11.63
C SER A 202 0.21 12.02 -10.74
N ALA A 203 0.30 11.36 -9.59
CA ALA A 203 -0.77 11.33 -8.58
C ALA A 203 -1.10 12.74 -8.07
N LEU A 204 -0.08 13.54 -7.75
CA LEU A 204 -0.26 14.93 -7.33
C LEU A 204 -0.86 15.82 -8.42
N ALA A 205 -0.65 15.48 -9.69
CA ALA A 205 -1.31 16.13 -10.82
C ALA A 205 -2.78 15.69 -11.02
N GLY A 206 -3.26 14.76 -10.20
CA GLY A 206 -4.65 14.29 -10.20
C GLY A 206 -4.95 13.21 -11.22
N ASN A 207 -3.95 12.58 -11.80
CA ASN A 207 -4.16 11.46 -12.71
C ASN A 207 -4.51 10.17 -11.97
N ASP A 208 -5.31 9.31 -12.59
CA ASP A 208 -5.36 7.91 -12.20
C ASP A 208 -4.12 7.18 -12.72
N LEU A 209 -3.65 6.20 -11.95
CA LEU A 209 -2.41 5.50 -12.25
C LEU A 209 -2.40 4.06 -11.74
N ALA A 210 -1.62 3.21 -12.42
CA ALA A 210 -1.32 1.86 -11.95
C ALA A 210 0.12 1.50 -12.33
N THR A 211 0.82 0.82 -11.41
CA THR A 211 2.25 0.52 -11.57
C THR A 211 2.54 -0.97 -11.64
N LEU A 212 3.64 -1.32 -12.29
CA LEU A 212 4.22 -2.67 -12.31
C LEU A 212 5.73 -2.57 -12.09
N PRO A 213 6.19 -2.62 -10.83
CA PRO A 213 7.60 -2.73 -10.51
C PRO A 213 8.10 -4.15 -10.81
N GLU A 214 9.19 -4.25 -11.55
CA GLU A 214 9.87 -5.52 -11.85
C GLU A 214 11.30 -5.49 -11.32
N PHE A 215 11.59 -6.41 -10.42
CA PHE A 215 12.90 -6.56 -9.82
C PHE A 215 13.74 -7.55 -10.62
N PRO A 216 15.09 -7.48 -10.53
CA PRO A 216 15.97 -8.39 -11.21
C PRO A 216 15.64 -9.86 -10.94
N ALA A 217 15.78 -10.69 -11.96
CA ALA A 217 15.59 -12.13 -11.80
C ALA A 217 16.62 -12.74 -10.84
N GLU A 218 17.81 -12.16 -10.77
CA GLU A 218 18.90 -12.57 -9.88
C GLU A 218 19.38 -11.38 -9.04
N ILE A 219 19.27 -11.50 -7.72
CA ILE A 219 19.54 -10.40 -6.74
C ILE A 219 21.00 -9.87 -6.82
N ARG A 220 21.95 -10.68 -7.32
CA ARG A 220 23.37 -10.32 -7.46
C ARG A 220 23.91 -10.56 -8.86
N ALA A 221 23.06 -10.41 -9.86
CA ALA A 221 23.54 -10.49 -11.24
C ALA A 221 24.61 -9.43 -11.51
N PRO A 222 25.62 -9.74 -12.34
CA PRO A 222 26.60 -8.75 -12.76
C PRO A 222 25.92 -7.60 -13.50
N ALA A 223 26.35 -6.37 -13.21
CA ALA A 223 25.84 -5.19 -13.88
C ALA A 223 26.07 -5.24 -15.40
N GLY A 224 25.06 -4.82 -16.18
CA GLY A 224 25.07 -4.85 -17.64
C GLY A 224 24.68 -6.21 -18.26
N THR A 225 24.15 -7.15 -17.46
CA THR A 225 23.61 -8.43 -17.93
C THR A 225 22.09 -8.44 -17.91
N LEU A 226 21.45 -9.22 -18.78
CA LEU A 226 19.99 -9.33 -18.84
C LEU A 226 19.35 -9.76 -17.51
N ALA A 227 20.02 -10.65 -16.75
CA ALA A 227 19.53 -11.12 -15.46
C ALA A 227 19.52 -10.03 -14.37
N GLY A 228 20.28 -8.93 -14.54
CA GLY A 228 20.40 -7.81 -13.62
C GLY A 228 19.43 -6.65 -13.91
N VAL A 229 18.65 -6.74 -14.97
CA VAL A 229 17.72 -5.67 -15.36
C VAL A 229 16.58 -5.55 -14.34
N SER A 230 16.39 -4.33 -13.88
CA SER A 230 15.25 -3.88 -13.09
C SER A 230 14.41 -2.93 -13.95
N ALA A 231 13.10 -3.08 -13.93
CA ALA A 231 12.20 -2.23 -14.67
C ALA A 231 11.04 -1.74 -13.81
N PHE A 232 10.46 -0.60 -14.21
CA PHE A 232 9.27 -0.04 -13.59
C PHE A 232 8.35 0.48 -14.68
N GLN A 233 7.16 -0.10 -14.78
CA GLN A 233 6.13 0.37 -15.71
C GLN A 233 5.08 1.15 -14.94
N VAL A 234 4.63 2.26 -15.52
CA VAL A 234 3.50 3.04 -15.01
C VAL A 234 2.58 3.40 -16.15
N GLN A 235 1.30 3.19 -15.95
CA GLN A 235 0.24 3.79 -16.75
C GLN A 235 -0.34 4.96 -15.97
N ILE A 236 -0.49 6.09 -16.64
CA ILE A 236 -1.20 7.28 -16.14
C ILE A 236 -2.31 7.64 -17.11
N SER A 237 -3.46 8.11 -16.58
CA SER A 237 -4.66 8.35 -17.36
C SER A 237 -5.49 9.51 -16.82
N ASP A 238 -6.33 10.08 -17.70
CA ASP A 238 -7.37 11.05 -17.36
C ASP A 238 -8.74 10.40 -17.04
N HIS A 239 -8.78 9.08 -16.96
CA HIS A 239 -9.96 8.27 -16.61
C HIS A 239 -9.54 7.05 -15.79
N ASP A 240 -10.55 6.39 -15.17
CA ASP A 240 -10.36 5.19 -14.35
C ASP A 240 -9.68 4.06 -15.12
N ILE A 241 -8.61 3.51 -14.56
CA ILE A 241 -7.84 2.41 -15.12
C ILE A 241 -7.67 1.29 -14.09
N THR A 242 -7.49 0.06 -14.57
CA THR A 242 -7.46 -1.13 -13.70
C THR A 242 -6.17 -1.93 -13.80
N THR A 243 -5.26 -1.53 -14.70
CA THR A 243 -3.99 -2.25 -14.94
C THR A 243 -2.86 -1.27 -15.25
N PRO A 244 -1.59 -1.70 -15.10
CA PRO A 244 -0.43 -0.90 -15.52
C PRO A 244 -0.25 -0.81 -17.05
N GLY A 245 -1.26 -1.24 -17.82
CA GLY A 245 -1.31 -1.17 -19.27
C GLY A 245 -0.77 -2.42 -19.98
N ASP A 246 -1.18 -2.59 -21.25
CA ASP A 246 -0.84 -3.79 -22.02
C ASP A 246 0.59 -3.74 -22.57
N ALA A 247 0.95 -2.63 -23.21
CA ALA A 247 2.28 -2.43 -23.79
C ALA A 247 2.72 -0.97 -23.63
N PRO A 248 3.98 -0.70 -23.24
CA PRO A 248 4.47 0.65 -23.09
C PRO A 248 4.55 1.39 -24.45
N ALA A 249 4.23 2.67 -24.42
CA ALA A 249 4.44 3.58 -25.54
C ALA A 249 5.85 4.19 -25.50
N VAL A 250 6.48 4.20 -24.33
CA VAL A 250 7.80 4.78 -24.09
C VAL A 250 8.65 3.82 -23.27
N LEU A 251 9.87 3.59 -23.73
CA LEU A 251 10.92 2.86 -23.00
C LEU A 251 12.09 3.80 -22.71
N VAL A 252 12.43 3.97 -21.45
CA VAL A 252 13.65 4.63 -20.99
C VAL A 252 14.67 3.55 -20.64
N ALA A 253 15.67 3.37 -21.48
CA ALA A 253 16.69 2.33 -21.31
C ALA A 253 18.03 2.94 -20.89
N MET A 254 18.45 2.68 -19.66
CA MET A 254 19.68 3.24 -19.10
C MET A 254 20.96 2.54 -19.60
N ASN A 255 20.84 1.38 -20.23
CA ASN A 255 21.97 0.61 -20.73
C ASN A 255 21.52 -0.40 -21.81
N PRO A 256 22.48 -1.04 -22.55
CA PRO A 256 22.15 -2.01 -23.60
C PRO A 256 21.37 -3.24 -23.13
N ALA A 257 21.63 -3.73 -21.90
CA ALA A 257 20.91 -4.88 -21.36
C ALA A 257 19.42 -4.56 -21.13
N ALA A 258 19.13 -3.37 -20.61
CA ALA A 258 17.76 -2.86 -20.43
C ALA A 258 17.03 -2.72 -21.77
N LEU A 259 17.71 -2.14 -22.77
CA LEU A 259 17.16 -2.05 -24.13
C LEU A 259 16.79 -3.43 -24.67
N LYS A 260 17.72 -4.39 -24.62
CA LYS A 260 17.51 -5.73 -25.15
C LYS A 260 16.42 -6.52 -24.43
N SER A 261 16.33 -6.34 -23.11
CA SER A 261 15.34 -7.03 -22.27
C SER A 261 13.92 -6.55 -22.61
N ASP A 262 13.73 -5.24 -22.80
CA ASP A 262 12.40 -4.62 -22.76
C ASP A 262 11.89 -4.07 -24.09
N LEU A 263 12.76 -3.98 -25.13
CA LEU A 263 12.36 -3.48 -26.47
C LEU A 263 11.18 -4.24 -27.06
N GLY A 264 11.15 -5.57 -26.89
CA GLY A 264 10.07 -6.41 -27.41
C GLY A 264 8.70 -6.21 -26.76
N LEU A 265 8.63 -5.46 -25.65
CA LEU A 265 7.39 -5.09 -24.96
C LEU A 265 6.78 -3.79 -25.49
N LEU A 266 7.59 -2.96 -26.18
CA LEU A 266 7.18 -1.65 -26.65
C LEU A 266 6.22 -1.77 -27.84
N VAL A 267 5.25 -0.87 -27.92
CA VAL A 267 4.35 -0.78 -29.08
C VAL A 267 5.17 -0.44 -30.33
N ASN A 268 4.75 -0.94 -31.50
CA ASN A 268 5.37 -0.59 -32.76
C ASN A 268 5.30 0.93 -32.98
N GLY A 269 6.42 1.53 -33.38
CA GLY A 269 6.52 2.99 -33.53
C GLY A 269 6.64 3.78 -32.23
N GLY A 270 6.75 3.10 -31.08
CA GLY A 270 6.92 3.72 -29.77
C GLY A 270 8.24 4.49 -29.65
N THR A 271 8.38 5.24 -28.55
CA THR A 271 9.56 6.06 -28.28
C THR A 271 10.56 5.31 -27.40
N VAL A 272 11.82 5.30 -27.83
CA VAL A 272 12.95 4.73 -27.06
C VAL A 272 13.89 5.85 -26.67
N ILE A 273 14.06 6.07 -25.37
CA ILE A 273 15.02 7.05 -24.80
C ILE A 273 16.20 6.24 -24.25
N VAL A 274 17.39 6.49 -24.77
CA VAL A 274 18.59 5.74 -24.37
C VAL A 274 19.66 6.65 -23.79
N ASN A 275 20.32 6.17 -22.75
CA ASN A 275 21.57 6.78 -22.25
C ASN A 275 22.71 6.30 -23.15
N GLU A 276 23.01 7.05 -24.20
CA GLU A 276 23.97 6.65 -25.25
C GLU A 276 25.40 6.42 -24.74
N ASP A 277 25.81 7.08 -23.65
CA ASP A 277 27.15 6.92 -23.03
C ASP A 277 27.45 5.50 -22.60
N THR A 278 26.42 4.67 -22.42
CA THR A 278 26.56 3.29 -21.95
C THR A 278 26.68 2.26 -23.08
N PHE A 279 26.53 2.68 -24.33
CA PHE A 279 26.54 1.78 -25.50
C PHE A 279 27.96 1.57 -26.07
N GLU A 280 28.92 1.35 -25.16
CA GLU A 280 30.31 0.97 -25.47
C GLU A 280 30.40 -0.54 -25.78
N GLU A 281 31.37 -0.95 -26.60
CA GLU A 281 31.62 -2.34 -27.04
C GLU A 281 31.55 -3.35 -25.90
N ARG A 282 32.21 -3.05 -24.76
CA ARG A 282 32.20 -3.90 -23.57
C ARG A 282 30.81 -4.15 -22.98
N ASN A 283 29.95 -3.13 -22.98
CA ASN A 283 28.59 -3.23 -22.44
C ASN A 283 27.64 -3.91 -23.43
N LEU A 284 27.85 -3.69 -24.72
CA LEU A 284 27.16 -4.39 -25.80
C LEU A 284 27.43 -5.89 -25.75
N GLU A 285 28.70 -6.28 -25.59
CA GLU A 285 29.10 -7.69 -25.45
C GLU A 285 28.44 -8.35 -24.24
N LYS A 286 28.43 -7.68 -23.06
CA LYS A 286 27.78 -8.19 -21.85
C LYS A 286 26.27 -8.39 -22.04
N ALA A 287 25.61 -7.49 -22.75
CA ALA A 287 24.21 -7.60 -23.12
C ALA A 287 23.95 -8.62 -24.23
N GLY A 288 25.03 -9.16 -24.85
CA GLY A 288 24.96 -10.14 -25.93
C GLY A 288 24.55 -9.55 -27.27
N TYR A 289 24.89 -8.28 -27.54
CA TYR A 289 24.78 -7.66 -28.85
C TYR A 289 26.02 -8.00 -29.67
N SER A 290 25.84 -8.26 -30.98
CA SER A 290 26.90 -8.45 -31.97
C SER A 290 27.24 -7.19 -32.74
N HIS A 291 26.42 -6.14 -32.60
CA HIS A 291 26.56 -4.83 -33.23
C HIS A 291 25.93 -3.77 -32.33
N ASN A 292 26.19 -2.51 -32.61
CA ASN A 292 25.59 -1.42 -31.83
C ASN A 292 24.15 -1.18 -32.32
N PRO A 293 23.12 -1.41 -31.49
CA PRO A 293 21.73 -1.20 -31.87
C PRO A 293 21.37 0.25 -32.14
N LEU A 294 22.24 1.22 -31.80
CA LEU A 294 22.03 2.65 -32.11
C LEU A 294 22.46 3.03 -33.51
N GLU A 295 23.04 2.11 -34.30
CA GLU A 295 23.38 2.34 -35.70
C GLU A 295 22.18 2.09 -36.63
N GLU A 296 22.19 2.68 -37.85
CA GLU A 296 21.15 2.47 -38.84
C GLU A 296 21.09 1.01 -39.31
N GLY A 297 19.90 0.51 -39.63
CA GLY A 297 19.67 -0.87 -40.02
C GLY A 297 19.62 -1.87 -38.83
N SER A 298 19.32 -1.39 -37.67
CA SER A 298 19.29 -2.18 -36.41
C SER A 298 17.85 -2.51 -35.93
N GLU A 299 17.75 -3.16 -34.76
CA GLU A 299 16.47 -3.49 -34.13
C GLU A 299 15.61 -2.25 -33.77
N LEU A 300 16.21 -1.05 -33.81
CA LEU A 300 15.53 0.20 -33.51
C LEU A 300 14.89 0.85 -34.74
N ASP A 301 15.07 0.26 -35.93
CA ASP A 301 14.37 0.74 -37.12
C ASP A 301 12.85 0.62 -36.96
N GLY A 302 12.16 1.73 -37.16
CA GLY A 302 10.72 1.83 -36.94
C GLY A 302 10.29 2.30 -35.55
N TYR A 303 11.22 2.54 -34.64
CA TYR A 303 11.00 3.23 -33.38
C TYR A 303 11.51 4.67 -33.42
N ARG A 304 10.92 5.53 -32.61
CA ARG A 304 11.43 6.88 -32.40
C ARG A 304 12.51 6.87 -31.37
N VAL A 305 13.77 7.04 -31.77
CA VAL A 305 14.91 6.93 -30.85
C VAL A 305 15.43 8.31 -30.45
N ILE A 306 15.48 8.55 -29.13
CA ILE A 306 16.07 9.74 -28.52
C ILE A 306 17.37 9.31 -27.84
N LYS A 307 18.51 9.68 -28.42
CA LYS A 307 19.83 9.41 -27.89
C LYS A 307 20.24 10.58 -26.99
N VAL A 308 20.57 10.29 -25.74
CA VAL A 308 20.90 11.32 -24.74
C VAL A 308 22.17 10.91 -23.98
N PRO A 309 23.22 11.73 -23.95
CA PRO A 309 24.43 11.47 -23.16
C PRO A 309 24.19 11.80 -21.68
N MET A 310 23.27 11.05 -21.04
CA MET A 310 22.76 11.33 -19.67
C MET A 310 23.87 11.33 -18.63
N THR A 311 24.81 10.39 -18.74
CA THR A 311 25.93 10.23 -17.82
C THR A 311 26.93 11.39 -17.92
N GLU A 312 27.27 11.78 -19.15
CA GLU A 312 28.20 12.88 -19.41
C GLU A 312 27.60 14.22 -18.94
N LEU A 313 26.36 14.52 -19.35
CA LEU A 313 25.66 15.73 -18.94
C LEU A 313 25.47 15.83 -17.42
N THR A 314 25.16 14.70 -16.76
CA THR A 314 25.06 14.66 -15.30
C THR A 314 26.39 14.97 -14.62
N LYS A 315 27.50 14.42 -15.13
CA LYS A 315 28.85 14.70 -14.60
C LYS A 315 29.25 16.15 -14.83
N GLU A 316 28.89 16.73 -15.98
CA GLU A 316 29.19 18.14 -16.30
C GLU A 316 28.48 19.09 -15.31
N VAL A 317 27.19 18.98 -15.13
CA VAL A 317 26.43 19.86 -14.20
C VAL A 317 26.81 19.66 -12.74
N CYS A 318 27.33 18.49 -12.35
CA CYS A 318 27.80 18.22 -11.01
C CYS A 318 29.25 18.68 -10.76
N LYS A 319 30.00 19.02 -11.80
CA LYS A 319 31.45 19.37 -11.71
C LYS A 319 31.65 20.62 -10.88
N ASP A 320 30.86 21.66 -11.13
CA ASP A 320 30.99 22.96 -10.43
C ASP A 320 30.49 22.91 -8.98
N LEU A 321 29.76 21.85 -8.62
CA LEU A 321 29.27 21.55 -7.27
C LEU A 321 30.34 20.85 -6.40
N GLY A 322 31.50 20.50 -6.96
CA GLY A 322 32.55 19.80 -6.26
C GLY A 322 32.26 18.30 -6.03
N VAL A 323 31.29 17.76 -6.71
CA VAL A 323 30.91 16.32 -6.64
C VAL A 323 31.89 15.48 -7.46
N LYS A 324 32.35 14.38 -6.89
CA LYS A 324 33.27 13.47 -7.61
C LYS A 324 32.54 12.78 -8.76
N PRO A 325 33.21 12.54 -9.92
CA PRO A 325 32.57 11.95 -11.10
C PRO A 325 31.85 10.62 -10.84
N ARG A 326 32.37 9.78 -9.92
CA ARG A 326 31.73 8.51 -9.53
C ARG A 326 30.44 8.72 -8.73
N ASP A 327 30.39 9.78 -7.94
CA ASP A 327 29.21 10.07 -7.11
C ASP A 327 28.16 10.79 -7.97
N ALA A 328 28.59 11.65 -8.91
CA ALA A 328 27.73 12.27 -9.92
C ALA A 328 27.02 11.25 -10.81
N ASP A 329 27.72 10.18 -11.22
CA ASP A 329 27.15 9.10 -12.03
C ASP A 329 25.90 8.44 -11.39
N ARG A 330 25.81 8.46 -10.07
CA ARG A 330 24.64 7.93 -9.33
C ARG A 330 23.40 8.79 -9.47
N SER A 331 23.53 10.03 -9.94
CA SER A 331 22.40 10.97 -10.11
C SER A 331 21.82 10.97 -11.54
N LYS A 332 22.35 10.14 -12.46
CA LYS A 332 21.86 10.07 -13.85
C LYS A 332 20.40 9.64 -13.98
N ASN A 333 19.89 8.88 -13.02
CA ASN A 333 18.47 8.51 -12.96
C ASN A 333 17.57 9.76 -12.74
N PHE A 334 18.03 10.76 -11.99
CA PHE A 334 17.31 12.03 -11.84
C PHE A 334 17.34 12.85 -13.13
N PHE A 335 18.41 12.75 -13.94
CA PHE A 335 18.42 13.35 -15.26
C PHE A 335 17.32 12.73 -16.15
N ALA A 336 17.24 11.40 -16.19
CA ALA A 336 16.19 10.69 -16.92
C ALA A 336 14.79 11.08 -16.42
N LEU A 337 14.62 11.17 -15.08
CA LEU A 337 13.37 11.61 -14.46
C LEU A 337 13.01 13.04 -14.87
N GLY A 338 13.97 13.95 -14.89
CA GLY A 338 13.78 15.35 -15.30
C GLY A 338 13.31 15.47 -16.74
N LEU A 339 13.96 14.74 -17.65
CA LEU A 339 13.59 14.69 -19.07
C LEU A 339 12.15 14.19 -19.27
N VAL A 340 11.81 13.05 -18.64
CA VAL A 340 10.47 12.46 -18.75
C VAL A 340 9.42 13.35 -18.07
N SER A 341 9.76 14.02 -16.98
CA SER A 341 8.88 15.01 -16.33
C SER A 341 8.54 16.17 -17.25
N TRP A 342 9.51 16.68 -18.02
CA TRP A 342 9.27 17.70 -19.03
C TRP A 342 8.38 17.18 -20.16
N MET A 343 8.69 15.99 -20.71
CA MET A 343 7.94 15.40 -21.82
C MET A 343 6.46 15.20 -21.47
N TYR A 344 6.15 14.86 -20.22
CA TYR A 344 4.79 14.61 -19.76
C TYR A 344 4.20 15.70 -18.89
N SER A 345 4.80 16.89 -18.92
CA SER A 345 4.32 18.08 -18.22
C SER A 345 4.04 17.83 -16.73
N ARG A 346 4.95 17.11 -16.04
CA ARG A 346 4.83 16.84 -14.61
C ARG A 346 5.35 18.00 -13.78
N PRO A 347 4.72 18.29 -12.61
CA PRO A 347 5.21 19.33 -11.70
C PRO A 347 6.62 18.99 -11.20
N VAL A 348 7.49 19.99 -11.18
CA VAL A 348 8.91 19.86 -10.83
C VAL A 348 9.12 19.89 -9.31
N GLU A 349 8.40 20.76 -8.62
CA GLU A 349 8.56 21.07 -7.20
C GLU A 349 8.46 19.84 -6.30
N PRO A 350 7.46 18.92 -6.46
CA PRO A 350 7.34 17.77 -5.57
C PRO A 350 8.56 16.85 -5.60
N THR A 351 9.21 16.74 -6.76
CA THR A 351 10.42 15.91 -6.89
C THR A 351 11.62 16.60 -6.24
N LEU A 352 11.74 17.91 -6.39
CA LEU A 352 12.84 18.67 -5.77
C LEU A 352 12.71 18.71 -4.24
N ASP A 353 11.51 18.94 -3.72
CA ASP A 353 11.23 18.92 -2.29
C ASP A 353 11.55 17.52 -1.70
N TRP A 354 11.12 16.46 -2.38
CA TRP A 354 11.44 15.09 -1.94
C TRP A 354 12.94 14.77 -1.96
N ILE A 355 13.71 15.31 -2.92
CA ILE A 355 15.18 15.16 -2.94
C ILE A 355 15.78 15.78 -1.68
N ASP A 356 15.33 16.99 -1.31
CA ASP A 356 15.81 17.71 -0.14
C ASP A 356 15.53 16.93 1.15
N GLU A 357 14.31 16.40 1.30
CA GLU A 357 13.89 15.60 2.45
C GLU A 357 14.65 14.27 2.53
N LYS A 358 14.63 13.50 1.43
CA LYS A 358 15.21 12.15 1.40
C LYS A 358 16.69 12.09 1.70
N PHE A 359 17.41 13.10 1.27
CA PHE A 359 18.87 13.16 1.41
C PHE A 359 19.34 14.20 2.43
N GLN A 360 18.48 14.65 3.33
CA GLN A 360 18.80 15.58 4.39
C GLN A 360 20.13 15.23 5.09
N GLY A 361 20.95 16.24 5.37
CA GLY A 361 22.28 16.06 5.94
C GLY A 361 23.35 15.55 4.97
N LYS A 362 23.00 15.42 3.66
CA LYS A 362 23.93 15.03 2.60
C LYS A 362 23.95 16.08 1.48
N ASP A 363 24.32 17.28 1.80
CA ASP A 363 24.19 18.47 0.93
C ASP A 363 24.73 18.28 -0.50
N LEU A 364 25.88 17.59 -0.67
CA LEU A 364 26.42 17.28 -1.98
C LEU A 364 25.55 16.30 -2.80
N VAL A 365 24.86 15.39 -2.14
CA VAL A 365 23.94 14.45 -2.81
C VAL A 365 22.67 15.18 -3.23
N ILE A 366 22.14 16.05 -2.37
CA ILE A 366 21.00 16.91 -2.68
C ILE A 366 21.35 17.77 -3.90
N ALA A 367 22.45 18.50 -3.84
CA ALA A 367 22.88 19.39 -4.92
C ALA A 367 23.05 18.64 -6.25
N ALA A 368 23.67 17.44 -6.23
CA ALA A 368 23.88 16.63 -7.42
C ALA A 368 22.55 16.13 -8.03
N ASN A 369 21.64 15.61 -7.19
CA ASN A 369 20.36 15.09 -7.66
C ASN A 369 19.46 16.22 -8.21
N ARG A 370 19.41 17.37 -7.54
CA ARG A 370 18.67 18.55 -8.02
C ARG A 370 19.22 19.05 -9.36
N ALA A 371 20.56 19.19 -9.46
CA ALA A 371 21.21 19.64 -10.69
C ALA A 371 20.95 18.65 -11.85
N ALA A 372 21.06 17.35 -11.61
CA ALA A 372 20.77 16.34 -12.62
C ALA A 372 19.31 16.38 -13.08
N PHE A 373 18.35 16.47 -12.15
CA PHE A 373 16.93 16.58 -12.48
C PHE A 373 16.62 17.83 -13.31
N GLN A 374 17.12 18.99 -12.88
CA GLN A 374 16.92 20.25 -13.58
C GLN A 374 17.59 20.25 -14.97
N ALA A 375 18.77 19.62 -15.09
CA ALA A 375 19.45 19.48 -16.38
C ALA A 375 18.67 18.60 -17.35
N GLY A 376 18.10 17.48 -16.87
CA GLY A 376 17.24 16.61 -17.68
C GLY A 376 15.98 17.34 -18.14
N HIS A 377 15.35 18.12 -17.28
CA HIS A 377 14.17 18.92 -17.62
C HIS A 377 14.51 20.00 -18.66
N ALA A 378 15.61 20.74 -18.47
CA ALA A 378 16.09 21.77 -19.40
C ALA A 378 16.54 21.15 -20.75
N PHE A 379 17.09 19.95 -20.74
CA PHE A 379 17.43 19.22 -21.97
C PHE A 379 16.18 18.99 -22.85
N GLY A 380 15.06 18.58 -22.24
CA GLY A 380 13.79 18.44 -22.94
C GLY A 380 13.34 19.73 -23.62
N GLU A 381 13.51 20.87 -22.94
CA GLU A 381 13.12 22.17 -23.45
C GLU A 381 14.04 22.68 -24.59
N THR A 382 15.33 22.36 -24.53
CA THR A 382 16.36 22.92 -25.47
C THR A 382 16.71 22.02 -26.64
N ALA A 383 16.44 20.70 -26.58
CA ALA A 383 16.83 19.71 -27.58
C ALA A 383 15.85 19.58 -28.75
N GLU A 384 15.04 20.59 -29.05
CA GLU A 384 14.01 20.58 -30.11
C GLU A 384 13.03 19.39 -30.02
N LEU A 385 12.75 18.93 -28.76
CA LEU A 385 11.80 17.87 -28.50
C LEU A 385 10.34 18.38 -28.37
N GLY A 386 10.06 19.62 -28.79
CA GLY A 386 8.76 20.29 -28.61
C GLY A 386 7.56 19.49 -29.13
N ASP A 387 7.70 18.79 -30.26
CA ASP A 387 6.67 17.92 -30.84
C ASP A 387 6.37 16.68 -29.96
N GLN A 388 7.06 16.51 -28.86
CA GLN A 388 6.96 15.33 -27.98
C GLN A 388 6.42 15.69 -26.59
N ARG A 389 6.09 16.96 -26.36
CA ARG A 389 5.52 17.38 -25.10
C ARG A 389 4.04 17.07 -25.07
N VAL A 390 3.67 16.24 -24.14
CA VAL A 390 2.28 15.81 -23.93
C VAL A 390 1.80 16.17 -22.53
N ALA A 391 0.49 16.30 -22.39
CA ALA A 391 -0.14 16.47 -21.09
C ALA A 391 -1.36 15.54 -20.96
N ILE A 392 -1.61 15.07 -19.75
CA ILE A 392 -2.73 14.21 -19.41
C ILE A 392 -3.54 14.95 -18.36
N LYS A 393 -4.81 15.17 -18.62
CA LYS A 393 -5.71 15.85 -17.67
C LYS A 393 -5.89 15.06 -16.39
N ALA A 394 -6.31 15.73 -15.32
CA ALA A 394 -6.72 15.04 -14.09
C ALA A 394 -7.91 14.09 -14.39
N ALA A 395 -7.89 12.92 -13.77
CA ALA A 395 -8.99 11.97 -13.83
C ALA A 395 -10.17 12.45 -12.96
N PRO A 396 -11.42 12.11 -13.32
CA PRO A 396 -12.60 12.48 -12.55
C PRO A 396 -12.77 11.58 -11.32
N LEU A 397 -11.76 11.58 -10.44
CA LEU A 397 -11.79 10.82 -9.20
C LEU A 397 -12.81 11.40 -8.21
N PRO A 398 -13.45 10.58 -7.37
CA PRO A 398 -14.32 11.07 -6.29
C PRO A 398 -13.61 12.11 -5.41
N SER A 399 -14.37 13.06 -4.86
CA SER A 399 -13.80 14.07 -3.96
C SER A 399 -13.30 13.42 -2.68
N GLY A 400 -12.12 13.82 -2.21
CA GLY A 400 -11.54 13.34 -0.97
C GLY A 400 -10.01 13.45 -0.97
N THR A 401 -9.38 12.88 0.05
CA THR A 401 -7.93 12.84 0.18
C THR A 401 -7.41 11.50 -0.33
N TYR A 402 -6.41 11.57 -1.20
CA TYR A 402 -5.79 10.40 -1.81
C TYR A 402 -4.33 10.24 -1.38
N THR A 403 -3.91 9.01 -1.28
CA THR A 403 -2.50 8.65 -1.22
C THR A 403 -2.21 7.59 -2.29
N SER A 404 -0.97 7.57 -2.80
CA SER A 404 -0.50 6.43 -3.60
C SER A 404 -0.11 5.33 -2.64
N ILE A 405 -0.73 4.16 -2.75
CA ILE A 405 -0.53 3.07 -1.79
C ILE A 405 -0.11 1.78 -2.47
N THR A 406 0.85 1.06 -1.88
CA THR A 406 1.20 -0.31 -2.30
C THR A 406 0.38 -1.33 -1.52
N GLY A 407 0.18 -2.53 -2.07
CA GLY A 407 -0.62 -3.55 -1.40
C GLY A 407 -0.06 -3.97 -0.04
N ASN A 408 1.27 -4.09 0.11
CA ASN A 408 1.86 -4.42 1.41
C ASN A 408 1.63 -3.30 2.46
N THR A 409 1.67 -2.03 2.04
CA THR A 409 1.35 -0.90 2.92
C THR A 409 -0.13 -0.88 3.28
N ALA A 410 -1.02 -1.05 2.30
CA ALA A 410 -2.47 -1.11 2.50
C ALA A 410 -2.86 -2.24 3.46
N LEU A 411 -2.29 -3.44 3.26
CA LEU A 411 -2.50 -4.59 4.13
C LEU A 411 -2.03 -4.30 5.57
N SER A 412 -0.86 -3.68 5.72
CA SER A 412 -0.34 -3.30 7.04
C SER A 412 -1.25 -2.33 7.76
N TRP A 413 -1.75 -1.32 7.06
CA TRP A 413 -2.70 -0.34 7.62
C TRP A 413 -4.07 -0.97 7.91
N GLY A 414 -4.54 -1.90 7.08
CA GLY A 414 -5.75 -2.68 7.33
C GLY A 414 -5.66 -3.54 8.60
N LEU A 415 -4.50 -4.15 8.87
CA LEU A 415 -4.25 -4.88 10.11
C LEU A 415 -4.24 -3.96 11.34
N ILE A 416 -3.68 -2.76 11.22
CA ILE A 416 -3.72 -1.74 12.29
C ILE A 416 -5.17 -1.29 12.53
N ALA A 417 -5.91 -0.98 11.46
CA ALA A 417 -7.33 -0.64 11.55
C ALA A 417 -8.13 -1.76 12.23
N ALA A 418 -7.94 -3.01 11.84
CA ALA A 418 -8.59 -4.16 12.46
C ALA A 418 -8.26 -4.30 13.96
N SER A 419 -7.02 -3.99 14.35
CA SER A 419 -6.61 -3.94 15.76
C SER A 419 -7.43 -2.91 16.55
N HIS A 420 -7.59 -1.70 16.02
CA HIS A 420 -8.41 -0.65 16.64
C HIS A 420 -9.90 -1.01 16.64
N LEU A 421 -10.45 -1.47 15.52
CA LEU A 421 -11.86 -1.86 15.37
C LEU A 421 -12.26 -3.01 16.29
N SER A 422 -11.32 -3.90 16.63
CA SER A 422 -11.51 -5.02 17.55
C SER A 422 -11.09 -4.71 18.99
N THR A 423 -10.44 -3.59 19.22
CA THR A 423 -9.79 -3.25 20.51
C THR A 423 -8.79 -4.32 20.98
N ARG A 424 -8.16 -5.04 20.01
CA ARG A 424 -7.14 -6.06 20.31
C ARG A 424 -5.78 -5.58 19.84
N PRO A 425 -4.74 -5.58 20.67
CA PRO A 425 -3.40 -5.19 20.25
C PRO A 425 -2.90 -6.15 19.15
N LEU A 426 -2.26 -5.60 18.15
CA LEU A 426 -1.74 -6.36 17.00
C LEU A 426 -0.38 -7.00 17.36
N PHE A 427 -0.26 -8.31 17.15
CA PHE A 427 1.01 -9.02 17.24
C PHE A 427 1.38 -9.66 15.91
N LEU A 428 2.50 -9.24 15.32
CA LEU A 428 3.08 -9.85 14.13
C LEU A 428 4.26 -10.75 14.54
N GLY A 429 4.09 -12.08 14.38
CA GLY A 429 5.18 -13.04 14.45
C GLY A 429 5.58 -13.45 13.03
N THR A 430 6.78 -13.10 12.56
CA THR A 430 7.16 -13.33 11.16
C THR A 430 8.63 -13.70 10.99
N TYR A 431 8.96 -14.32 9.86
CA TYR A 431 10.31 -14.55 9.35
C TYR A 431 10.43 -13.86 7.99
N PRO A 432 11.52 -13.12 7.73
CA PRO A 432 11.68 -12.34 6.50
C PRO A 432 11.72 -13.22 5.26
N ILE A 433 10.83 -12.94 4.31
CA ILE A 433 10.77 -13.59 3.01
C ILE A 433 10.22 -12.61 1.96
N THR A 434 10.84 -12.54 0.78
CA THR A 434 10.35 -11.76 -0.35
C THR A 434 9.11 -12.41 -0.94
N PRO A 435 8.00 -11.65 -1.23
CA PRO A 435 7.84 -10.20 -1.11
C PRO A 435 7.15 -9.74 0.20
N ALA A 436 6.93 -10.61 1.18
CA ALA A 436 6.16 -10.33 2.40
C ALA A 436 6.92 -9.45 3.43
N SER A 437 8.24 -9.27 3.30
CA SER A 437 9.07 -8.58 4.31
C SER A 437 8.69 -7.11 4.51
N ASP A 438 8.15 -6.44 3.49
CA ASP A 438 7.78 -5.04 3.58
C ASP A 438 6.62 -4.79 4.55
N ILE A 439 5.77 -5.79 4.80
CA ILE A 439 4.73 -5.73 5.83
C ILE A 439 5.38 -5.58 7.22
N LEU A 440 6.44 -6.34 7.51
CA LEU A 440 7.19 -6.19 8.76
C LEU A 440 7.82 -4.80 8.85
N HIS A 441 8.47 -4.33 7.77
CA HIS A 441 9.13 -3.03 7.74
C HIS A 441 8.14 -1.89 7.96
N GLU A 442 6.94 -1.99 7.41
CA GLU A 442 5.88 -1.01 7.62
C GLU A 442 5.36 -1.07 9.06
N LEU A 443 4.96 -2.23 9.57
CA LEU A 443 4.40 -2.38 10.91
C LEU A 443 5.35 -1.97 12.03
N VAL A 444 6.67 -2.14 11.87
CA VAL A 444 7.68 -1.68 12.86
C VAL A 444 7.59 -0.17 13.12
N ARG A 445 7.15 0.62 12.15
CA ARG A 445 6.99 2.07 12.27
C ARG A 445 5.81 2.47 13.17
N HIS A 446 4.85 1.56 13.37
CA HIS A 446 3.57 1.80 14.01
C HIS A 446 3.47 1.30 15.46
N LYS A 447 4.58 1.19 16.19
CA LYS A 447 4.61 0.71 17.60
C LYS A 447 3.67 1.50 18.51
N ARG A 448 3.47 2.79 18.25
CA ARG A 448 2.57 3.66 19.02
C ARG A 448 1.10 3.29 18.91
N HIS A 449 0.71 2.62 17.83
CA HIS A 449 -0.64 2.09 17.63
C HIS A 449 -0.85 0.71 18.27
N GLY A 450 -0.04 0.34 19.27
CA GLY A 450 -0.14 -0.96 19.95
C GLY A 450 0.37 -2.14 19.12
N VAL A 451 1.15 -1.88 18.05
CA VAL A 451 1.72 -2.91 17.21
C VAL A 451 2.96 -3.52 17.85
N MET A 452 2.93 -4.82 18.04
CA MET A 452 4.07 -5.61 18.48
C MET A 452 4.59 -6.46 17.33
N THR A 453 5.89 -6.37 17.04
CA THR A 453 6.53 -7.16 15.99
C THR A 453 7.60 -8.07 16.56
N PHE A 454 7.60 -9.33 16.17
CA PHE A 454 8.57 -10.33 16.53
C PHE A 454 9.13 -11.02 15.28
N GLN A 455 10.43 -10.86 15.05
CA GLN A 455 11.13 -11.58 14.01
C GLN A 455 11.69 -12.89 14.59
N ALA A 456 11.16 -14.00 14.12
CA ALA A 456 11.56 -15.35 14.53
C ALA A 456 12.78 -15.86 13.74
N GLU A 457 13.35 -16.97 14.19
CA GLU A 457 14.46 -17.67 13.51
C GLU A 457 14.02 -18.44 12.26
N ASP A 458 12.74 -18.83 12.19
CA ASP A 458 12.12 -19.52 11.05
C ASP A 458 10.59 -19.33 11.03
N GLU A 459 9.93 -19.87 10.01
CA GLU A 459 8.49 -19.77 9.82
C GLU A 459 7.68 -20.52 10.87
N ILE A 460 8.21 -21.61 11.42
CA ILE A 460 7.53 -22.44 12.44
C ILE A 460 7.47 -21.67 13.76
N ALA A 461 8.59 -21.10 14.19
CA ALA A 461 8.64 -20.25 15.38
C ALA A 461 7.78 -18.97 15.20
N ALA A 462 7.76 -18.41 13.98
CA ALA A 462 6.98 -17.23 13.66
C ALA A 462 5.46 -17.46 13.88
N ILE A 463 4.88 -18.50 13.28
CA ILE A 463 3.46 -18.79 13.45
C ILE A 463 3.14 -19.25 14.88
N GLY A 464 4.05 -20.01 15.53
CA GLY A 464 3.89 -20.43 16.92
C GLY A 464 3.79 -19.24 17.89
N SER A 465 4.62 -18.19 17.67
CA SER A 465 4.57 -16.96 18.47
C SER A 465 3.25 -16.19 18.27
N ALA A 466 2.77 -16.10 17.02
CA ALA A 466 1.50 -15.44 16.71
C ALA A 466 0.30 -16.18 17.32
N LEU A 467 0.30 -17.51 17.28
CA LEU A 467 -0.74 -18.34 17.91
C LEU A 467 -0.72 -18.20 19.44
N GLY A 468 0.48 -18.15 20.05
CA GLY A 468 0.62 -17.90 21.48
C GLY A 468 0.10 -16.52 21.89
N ALA A 469 0.37 -15.50 21.08
CA ALA A 469 -0.17 -14.14 21.27
C ALA A 469 -1.70 -14.13 21.14
N ALA A 470 -2.27 -14.84 20.16
CA ALA A 470 -3.72 -14.99 20.01
C ALA A 470 -4.34 -15.63 21.26
N TYR A 471 -3.72 -16.67 21.83
CA TYR A 471 -4.19 -17.24 23.10
C TYR A 471 -4.21 -16.20 24.22
N GLY A 472 -3.23 -15.29 24.22
CA GLY A 472 -3.15 -14.16 25.16
C GLY A 472 -4.08 -12.98 24.88
N GLY A 473 -4.97 -13.08 23.89
CA GLY A 473 -5.97 -12.02 23.59
C GLY A 473 -5.55 -10.98 22.56
N TYR A 474 -4.46 -11.23 21.84
CA TYR A 474 -4.00 -10.37 20.75
C TYR A 474 -4.64 -10.74 19.40
N LEU A 475 -4.64 -9.81 18.48
CA LEU A 475 -4.81 -10.12 17.05
C LEU A 475 -3.49 -10.70 16.56
N GLY A 476 -3.38 -12.03 16.52
CA GLY A 476 -2.19 -12.76 16.08
C GLY A 476 -2.11 -12.81 14.56
N VAL A 477 -0.99 -12.37 14.00
CA VAL A 477 -0.75 -12.34 12.56
C VAL A 477 0.64 -12.92 12.25
N THR A 478 0.75 -13.67 11.17
CA THR A 478 2.03 -14.07 10.57
C THR A 478 2.01 -13.83 9.07
N THR A 479 3.13 -13.36 8.52
CA THR A 479 3.27 -13.09 7.08
C THR A 479 4.31 -14.01 6.47
N THR A 480 4.08 -14.45 5.23
CA THR A 480 4.97 -15.38 4.54
C THR A 480 4.70 -15.40 3.03
N SER A 481 5.26 -16.37 2.33
CA SER A 481 5.02 -16.74 0.94
C SER A 481 4.87 -18.28 0.88
N GLY A 482 4.51 -18.84 -0.24
CA GLY A 482 4.20 -20.27 -0.41
C GLY A 482 5.11 -21.26 0.32
N PRO A 483 6.46 -21.17 0.23
CA PRO A 483 7.34 -22.07 0.99
C PRO A 483 7.11 -22.02 2.50
N GLY A 484 6.85 -20.83 3.04
CA GLY A 484 6.59 -20.66 4.45
C GLY A 484 5.18 -21.13 4.87
N VAL A 485 4.17 -21.03 3.99
CA VAL A 485 2.84 -21.63 4.25
C VAL A 485 2.97 -23.14 4.44
N ALA A 486 3.78 -23.80 3.60
CA ALA A 486 4.06 -25.23 3.74
C ALA A 486 4.67 -25.58 5.10
N LEU A 487 5.63 -24.78 5.59
CA LEU A 487 6.24 -24.97 6.91
C LEU A 487 5.29 -24.67 8.08
N LYS A 488 4.30 -23.81 7.86
CA LYS A 488 3.31 -23.40 8.87
C LYS A 488 2.09 -24.35 8.96
N SER A 489 1.97 -25.34 8.07
CA SER A 489 0.76 -26.15 7.92
C SER A 489 0.36 -26.95 9.17
N GLU A 490 1.34 -27.45 9.94
CA GLU A 490 1.05 -28.14 11.20
C GLU A 490 0.45 -27.19 12.24
N THR A 491 1.05 -26.02 12.43
CA THR A 491 0.54 -25.02 13.39
C THR A 491 -0.82 -24.45 12.96
N LEU A 492 -1.11 -24.37 11.65
CA LEU A 492 -2.48 -24.06 11.16
C LEU A 492 -3.47 -25.13 11.60
N GLY A 493 -3.14 -26.43 11.47
CA GLY A 493 -3.95 -27.53 11.96
C GLY A 493 -4.16 -27.45 13.49
N LEU A 494 -3.08 -27.13 14.23
CA LEU A 494 -3.17 -26.88 15.66
C LEU A 494 -4.12 -25.71 15.99
N ALA A 495 -4.04 -24.59 15.28
CA ALA A 495 -4.91 -23.44 15.49
C ALA A 495 -6.40 -23.76 15.24
N VAL A 496 -6.71 -24.55 14.21
CA VAL A 496 -8.07 -25.09 13.98
C VAL A 496 -8.53 -25.94 15.14
N SER A 497 -7.66 -26.82 15.67
CA SER A 497 -8.00 -27.69 16.82
C SER A 497 -8.14 -26.90 18.12
N LEU A 498 -7.35 -25.87 18.35
CA LEU A 498 -7.42 -24.99 19.51
C LEU A 498 -8.61 -24.02 19.45
N GLU A 499 -9.18 -23.81 18.27
CA GLU A 499 -10.21 -22.80 18.02
C GLU A 499 -9.74 -21.40 18.45
N LEU A 500 -8.60 -20.95 17.90
CA LEU A 500 -8.02 -19.64 18.16
C LEU A 500 -7.96 -18.81 16.88
N PRO A 501 -8.21 -17.49 16.98
CA PRO A 501 -8.07 -16.59 15.85
C PRO A 501 -6.59 -16.45 15.47
N LEU A 502 -6.33 -16.51 14.17
CA LEU A 502 -4.99 -16.30 13.62
C LEU A 502 -5.11 -15.84 12.16
N ILE A 503 -4.32 -14.87 11.74
CA ILE A 503 -4.26 -14.48 10.33
C ILE A 503 -2.90 -14.92 9.76
N VAL A 504 -2.95 -15.67 8.67
CA VAL A 504 -1.77 -16.05 7.89
C VAL A 504 -1.84 -15.34 6.54
N VAL A 505 -0.99 -14.36 6.34
CA VAL A 505 -0.86 -13.65 5.08
C VAL A 505 0.13 -14.38 4.19
N ASP A 506 -0.33 -14.84 3.04
CA ASP A 506 0.48 -15.46 2.01
C ASP A 506 0.63 -14.50 0.82
N VAL A 507 1.80 -13.90 0.71
CA VAL A 507 2.18 -13.09 -0.45
C VAL A 507 2.82 -14.02 -1.48
N GLN A 508 1.99 -14.53 -2.38
CA GLN A 508 2.36 -15.57 -3.34
C GLN A 508 3.44 -15.10 -4.33
N ARG A 509 4.29 -16.03 -4.74
CA ARG A 509 5.38 -15.81 -5.70
C ARG A 509 5.62 -17.05 -6.55
N GLY A 510 6.39 -16.91 -7.62
CA GLY A 510 6.78 -18.05 -8.47
C GLY A 510 7.46 -19.15 -7.67
N GLY A 511 6.88 -20.35 -7.66
CA GLY A 511 7.38 -21.57 -7.03
C GLY A 511 8.03 -22.52 -8.04
N PRO A 512 8.34 -23.78 -7.64
CA PRO A 512 8.31 -24.33 -6.28
C PRO A 512 9.55 -23.98 -5.44
N SER A 513 9.48 -24.18 -4.13
CA SER A 513 10.54 -23.88 -3.14
C SER A 513 10.95 -22.41 -3.19
N THR A 514 12.24 -22.08 -3.28
CA THR A 514 12.71 -20.70 -3.44
C THR A 514 12.18 -20.07 -4.74
N GLY A 515 12.07 -20.85 -5.80
CA GLY A 515 11.46 -20.49 -7.08
C GLY A 515 11.99 -19.19 -7.66
N LEU A 516 11.08 -18.28 -7.96
CA LEU A 516 11.32 -16.93 -8.49
C LEU A 516 10.86 -15.89 -7.46
N PRO A 517 11.69 -15.52 -6.47
CA PRO A 517 11.27 -14.72 -5.33
C PRO A 517 10.67 -13.34 -5.67
N THR A 518 11.07 -12.78 -6.81
CA THR A 518 10.67 -11.45 -7.28
C THR A 518 9.60 -11.48 -8.38
N LYS A 519 9.13 -12.68 -8.76
CA LYS A 519 8.14 -12.84 -9.83
C LYS A 519 6.79 -13.29 -9.25
N THR A 520 5.71 -12.74 -9.80
CA THR A 520 4.36 -12.98 -9.29
C THR A 520 3.77 -14.25 -9.89
N GLU A 521 3.17 -15.06 -9.05
CA GLU A 521 2.24 -16.16 -9.39
C GLU A 521 1.15 -16.22 -8.32
N ALA A 522 0.05 -16.91 -8.60
CA ALA A 522 -1.03 -17.17 -7.65
C ALA A 522 -1.30 -18.68 -7.60
N SER A 523 -0.29 -19.44 -7.17
CA SER A 523 -0.25 -20.91 -7.27
C SER A 523 -0.39 -21.65 -5.93
N ASP A 524 -0.72 -20.94 -4.85
CA ASP A 524 -0.81 -21.53 -3.50
C ASP A 524 -2.25 -21.81 -3.04
N LEU A 525 -3.29 -21.61 -3.89
CA LEU A 525 -4.69 -21.81 -3.52
C LEU A 525 -4.98 -23.27 -3.05
N LEU A 526 -4.50 -24.29 -3.78
CA LEU A 526 -4.70 -25.67 -3.35
C LEU A 526 -3.93 -26.01 -2.07
N LEU A 527 -2.76 -25.39 -1.86
CA LEU A 527 -2.03 -25.49 -0.60
C LEU A 527 -2.83 -24.86 0.54
N ALA A 528 -3.41 -23.68 0.32
CA ALA A 528 -4.27 -23.00 1.29
C ALA A 528 -5.54 -23.80 1.59
N MET A 529 -6.19 -24.41 0.59
CA MET A 529 -7.40 -25.22 0.76
C MET A 529 -7.12 -26.55 1.46
N TYR A 530 -6.12 -27.30 1.01
CA TYR A 530 -5.97 -28.73 1.33
C TYR A 530 -4.59 -29.08 1.90
N GLY A 531 -3.67 -28.14 2.03
CA GLY A 531 -2.26 -28.41 2.39
C GLY A 531 -2.02 -28.69 3.89
N ARG A 532 -2.99 -29.27 4.58
CA ARG A 532 -2.87 -29.68 5.99
C ARG A 532 -3.20 -31.17 6.13
N HIS A 533 -2.72 -31.77 7.23
CA HIS A 533 -3.13 -33.15 7.52
C HIS A 533 -4.47 -33.17 8.27
N GLY A 534 -5.23 -34.25 8.10
CA GLY A 534 -6.57 -34.41 8.68
C GLY A 534 -7.59 -33.43 8.08
N GLU A 535 -8.81 -33.46 8.61
CA GLU A 535 -9.89 -32.55 8.25
C GLU A 535 -9.75 -31.24 9.03
N ALA A 536 -9.05 -30.28 8.44
CA ALA A 536 -8.73 -28.98 9.05
C ALA A 536 -9.18 -27.82 8.15
N PRO A 537 -10.49 -27.61 7.94
CA PRO A 537 -11.02 -26.54 7.11
C PRO A 537 -10.78 -25.19 7.76
N LEU A 538 -10.54 -24.18 6.93
CA LEU A 538 -10.39 -22.80 7.39
C LEU A 538 -10.84 -21.81 6.31
N PRO A 539 -11.28 -20.60 6.68
CA PRO A 539 -11.63 -19.55 5.73
C PRO A 539 -10.42 -19.07 4.94
N ILE A 540 -10.66 -18.74 3.66
CA ILE A 540 -9.65 -18.19 2.76
C ILE A 540 -10.23 -16.98 2.05
N VAL A 541 -9.51 -15.86 2.13
CA VAL A 541 -9.85 -14.61 1.44
C VAL A 541 -8.68 -14.15 0.57
N SER A 542 -8.99 -13.39 -0.49
CA SER A 542 -8.01 -12.90 -1.43
C SER A 542 -8.24 -11.42 -1.76
N ALA A 543 -7.16 -10.65 -1.83
CA ALA A 543 -7.18 -9.27 -2.31
C ALA A 543 -7.21 -9.22 -3.84
N SER A 544 -7.80 -8.17 -4.40
CA SER A 544 -7.99 -7.95 -5.84
C SER A 544 -7.15 -6.81 -6.41
N THR A 545 -6.88 -5.77 -5.61
CA THR A 545 -6.07 -4.60 -5.98
C THR A 545 -5.13 -4.21 -4.82
N PRO A 546 -4.13 -3.36 -5.06
CA PRO A 546 -3.28 -2.86 -4.00
C PRO A 546 -4.05 -2.21 -2.85
N SER A 547 -5.02 -1.34 -3.14
CA SER A 547 -5.84 -0.68 -2.11
C SER A 547 -6.78 -1.65 -1.39
N ASP A 548 -7.35 -2.62 -2.11
CA ASP A 548 -8.24 -3.66 -1.55
C ASP A 548 -7.54 -4.53 -0.50
N CYS A 549 -6.21 -4.56 -0.47
CA CYS A 549 -5.45 -5.22 0.59
C CYS A 549 -5.78 -4.66 1.99
N PHE A 550 -6.18 -3.38 2.09
CA PHE A 550 -6.65 -2.77 3.34
C PHE A 550 -7.97 -3.42 3.82
N ASP A 551 -8.96 -3.49 2.94
CA ASP A 551 -10.29 -4.00 3.28
C ASP A 551 -10.25 -5.51 3.56
N VAL A 552 -9.49 -6.26 2.78
CA VAL A 552 -9.35 -7.71 2.96
C VAL A 552 -8.62 -8.05 4.28
N ALA A 553 -7.70 -7.22 4.74
CA ALA A 553 -7.06 -7.40 6.04
C ALA A 553 -8.06 -7.24 7.20
N ILE A 554 -8.96 -6.24 7.12
CA ILE A 554 -10.05 -6.04 8.08
C ILE A 554 -11.02 -7.23 8.03
N GLU A 555 -11.38 -7.71 6.83
CA GLU A 555 -12.27 -8.85 6.64
C GLU A 555 -11.67 -10.14 7.20
N ALA A 556 -10.39 -10.41 6.97
CA ALA A 556 -9.69 -11.56 7.54
C ALA A 556 -9.72 -11.51 9.08
N ALA A 557 -9.50 -10.33 9.67
CA ALA A 557 -9.57 -10.13 11.11
C ALA A 557 -11.00 -10.33 11.65
N ARG A 558 -12.01 -9.78 10.97
CA ARG A 558 -13.42 -9.99 11.32
C ARG A 558 -13.76 -11.47 11.38
N ILE A 559 -13.40 -12.22 10.33
CA ILE A 559 -13.67 -13.66 10.27
C ILE A 559 -12.92 -14.39 11.39
N ALA A 560 -11.61 -14.18 11.53
CA ALA A 560 -10.80 -14.87 12.52
C ALA A 560 -11.31 -14.64 13.95
N LEU A 561 -11.61 -13.39 14.30
CA LEU A 561 -12.05 -13.00 15.64
C LEU A 561 -13.50 -13.42 15.93
N THR A 562 -14.41 -13.36 14.94
CA THR A 562 -15.81 -13.77 15.13
C THR A 562 -15.95 -15.29 15.28
N HIS A 563 -15.23 -16.06 14.46
CA HIS A 563 -15.38 -17.51 14.41
C HIS A 563 -14.32 -18.28 15.21
N ARG A 564 -13.35 -17.57 15.85
CA ARG A 564 -12.24 -18.20 16.60
C ARG A 564 -11.52 -19.27 15.76
N THR A 565 -11.13 -18.91 14.55
CA THR A 565 -10.51 -19.84 13.59
C THR A 565 -9.36 -19.15 12.88
N PRO A 566 -8.30 -19.86 12.45
CA PRO A 566 -7.32 -19.26 11.57
C PRO A 566 -7.93 -18.91 10.21
N VAL A 567 -7.41 -17.85 9.58
CA VAL A 567 -7.78 -17.38 8.23
C VAL A 567 -6.52 -17.25 7.40
N ILE A 568 -6.53 -17.73 6.17
CA ILE A 568 -5.48 -17.44 5.19
C ILE A 568 -5.94 -16.28 4.32
N LEU A 569 -5.11 -15.24 4.24
CA LEU A 569 -5.26 -14.10 3.35
C LEU A 569 -4.25 -14.25 2.21
N LEU A 570 -4.75 -14.44 0.99
CA LEU A 570 -3.94 -14.58 -0.23
C LEU A 570 -3.78 -13.22 -0.91
N THR A 571 -2.55 -12.84 -1.17
CA THR A 571 -2.15 -11.77 -2.08
C THR A 571 -1.00 -12.30 -2.94
N ASP A 572 -0.38 -11.48 -3.77
CA ASP A 572 0.77 -11.90 -4.58
C ASP A 572 1.79 -10.79 -4.78
N GLY A 573 2.92 -11.11 -5.41
CA GLY A 573 4.03 -10.18 -5.60
C GLY A 573 3.66 -8.96 -6.46
N TYR A 574 2.69 -9.07 -7.36
CA TYR A 574 2.20 -7.92 -8.13
C TYR A 574 1.42 -6.98 -7.22
N LEU A 575 0.38 -7.45 -6.54
CA LEU A 575 -0.41 -6.62 -5.62
C LEU A 575 0.47 -6.00 -4.52
N ALA A 576 1.38 -6.79 -3.96
CA ALA A 576 2.25 -6.38 -2.86
C ALA A 576 3.08 -5.13 -3.17
N ASN A 577 3.62 -5.05 -4.41
CA ASN A 577 4.58 -4.03 -4.82
C ASN A 577 3.99 -2.96 -5.73
N SER A 578 2.89 -3.23 -6.42
CA SER A 578 2.20 -2.26 -7.27
C SER A 578 1.52 -1.18 -6.44
N SER A 579 1.39 0.01 -7.01
CA SER A 579 0.70 1.13 -6.37
C SER A 579 -0.41 1.68 -7.26
N GLU A 580 -1.42 2.24 -6.60
CA GLU A 580 -2.55 2.94 -7.19
C GLU A 580 -2.98 4.11 -6.29
N PRO A 581 -3.73 5.11 -6.78
CA PRO A 581 -4.35 6.13 -5.95
C PRO A 581 -5.41 5.49 -5.06
N TRP A 582 -5.34 5.74 -3.76
CA TRP A 582 -6.29 5.25 -2.79
C TRP A 582 -6.97 6.41 -2.08
N LEU A 583 -8.30 6.45 -2.16
CA LEU A 583 -9.12 7.36 -1.38
C LEU A 583 -9.10 6.90 0.08
N LEU A 584 -8.61 7.75 0.97
CA LEU A 584 -8.58 7.43 2.40
C LEU A 584 -10.02 7.24 2.90
N PRO A 585 -10.32 6.10 3.53
CA PRO A 585 -11.64 5.84 4.06
C PRO A 585 -11.93 6.73 5.27
N ASP A 586 -13.19 7.09 5.47
CA ASP A 586 -13.64 7.66 6.73
C ASP A 586 -13.60 6.57 7.82
N PRO A 587 -12.80 6.73 8.89
CA PRO A 587 -12.70 5.73 9.96
C PRO A 587 -14.05 5.40 10.62
N SER A 588 -15.02 6.35 10.64
CA SER A 588 -16.35 6.14 11.23
C SER A 588 -17.21 5.15 10.43
N THR A 589 -16.92 4.95 9.16
CA THR A 589 -17.64 4.01 8.28
C THR A 589 -17.11 2.57 8.36
N LEU A 590 -15.96 2.37 8.99
CA LEU A 590 -15.37 1.04 9.12
C LEU A 590 -16.16 0.18 10.13
N PRO A 591 -16.35 -1.13 9.83
CA PRO A 591 -17.18 -2.00 10.66
C PRO A 591 -16.49 -2.33 11.98
N GLN A 592 -17.18 -2.13 13.11
CA GLN A 592 -16.69 -2.58 14.41
C GLN A 592 -16.61 -4.11 14.48
N ILE A 593 -15.55 -4.63 15.10
CA ILE A 593 -15.34 -6.05 15.31
C ILE A 593 -15.51 -6.33 16.82
N HIS A 594 -16.66 -6.89 17.18
CA HIS A 594 -16.94 -7.19 18.58
C HIS A 594 -16.18 -8.43 19.03
N VAL A 595 -15.42 -8.29 20.12
CA VAL A 595 -14.68 -9.38 20.76
C VAL A 595 -14.94 -9.34 22.26
N GLU A 596 -15.52 -10.41 22.76
CA GLU A 596 -15.77 -10.58 24.19
C GLU A 596 -14.89 -11.69 24.75
N PHE A 597 -14.45 -11.49 26.00
CA PHE A 597 -13.75 -12.52 26.76
C PHE A 597 -14.65 -13.04 27.87
N ALA A 598 -14.61 -14.35 28.09
CA ALA A 598 -15.29 -14.95 29.22
C ALA A 598 -14.65 -14.47 30.54
N THR A 599 -15.49 -14.02 31.47
CA THR A 599 -15.10 -13.56 32.82
C THR A 599 -15.81 -14.31 33.93
N GLU A 600 -16.80 -15.13 33.58
CA GLU A 600 -17.65 -15.87 34.49
C GLU A 600 -17.80 -17.34 34.05
N PHE A 601 -18.25 -18.19 34.95
CA PHE A 601 -18.63 -19.55 34.61
C PHE A 601 -19.77 -19.56 33.58
N ASN A 602 -19.71 -20.50 32.67
CA ASN A 602 -20.70 -20.66 31.58
C ASN A 602 -21.56 -21.92 31.75
N GLN A 603 -21.30 -22.75 32.76
CA GLN A 603 -22.03 -23.97 33.05
C GLN A 603 -22.12 -24.21 34.57
N THR A 604 -22.96 -25.19 34.95
CA THR A 604 -23.10 -25.67 36.31
C THR A 604 -22.85 -27.17 36.33
N ASN A 605 -22.02 -27.66 37.27
CA ASN A 605 -21.76 -29.08 37.42
C ASN A 605 -22.93 -29.81 38.12
N GLU A 606 -22.81 -31.13 38.29
CA GLU A 606 -23.84 -31.95 38.96
C GLU A 606 -24.08 -31.60 40.42
N ASP A 607 -23.09 -31.03 41.09
CA ASP A 607 -23.14 -30.60 42.50
C ASP A 607 -23.76 -29.19 42.66
N GLY A 608 -24.06 -28.50 41.58
CA GLY A 608 -24.64 -27.14 41.54
C GLY A 608 -23.61 -26.03 41.56
N ASP A 609 -22.31 -26.34 41.51
CA ASP A 609 -21.23 -25.37 41.44
C ASP A 609 -21.00 -24.84 39.99
N GLY A 610 -20.63 -23.55 39.87
CA GLY A 610 -20.26 -22.98 38.59
C GLY A 610 -18.97 -23.58 38.03
N VAL A 611 -18.96 -23.88 36.76
CA VAL A 611 -17.77 -24.41 36.04
C VAL A 611 -17.59 -23.68 34.69
N PHE A 612 -16.35 -23.60 34.25
CA PHE A 612 -16.05 -23.07 32.93
C PHE A 612 -15.75 -24.22 31.95
N TRP A 613 -16.60 -24.33 30.91
CA TRP A 613 -16.39 -25.25 29.79
C TRP A 613 -15.82 -24.49 28.59
N PRO A 614 -14.54 -24.66 28.26
CA PRO A 614 -13.85 -23.81 27.29
C PRO A 614 -14.28 -23.99 25.84
N TYR A 615 -15.07 -25.02 25.52
CA TYR A 615 -15.59 -25.33 24.19
C TYR A 615 -17.11 -25.20 24.08
N MET A 616 -17.75 -24.49 25.02
CA MET A 616 -19.10 -23.97 24.79
C MET A 616 -19.03 -22.94 23.64
N ARG A 617 -20.02 -22.98 22.77
CA ARG A 617 -19.99 -22.21 21.53
C ARG A 617 -21.23 -21.36 21.38
N ASP A 618 -21.03 -20.20 20.74
CA ASP A 618 -22.08 -19.28 20.34
C ASP A 618 -22.77 -19.70 19.03
N GLU A 619 -23.64 -18.85 18.49
CA GLU A 619 -24.34 -19.05 17.22
C GLU A 619 -23.42 -19.12 15.99
N ASN A 620 -22.21 -18.60 16.08
CA ASN A 620 -21.17 -18.66 15.05
C ASN A 620 -20.29 -19.91 15.18
N LEU A 621 -20.61 -20.80 16.11
CA LEU A 621 -19.82 -21.96 16.51
C LEU A 621 -18.42 -21.55 17.04
N ALA A 622 -18.29 -20.33 17.55
CA ALA A 622 -17.08 -19.84 18.20
C ALA A 622 -17.11 -20.17 19.69
N ARG A 623 -16.02 -20.75 20.20
CA ARG A 623 -15.90 -21.08 21.61
C ARG A 623 -15.74 -19.83 22.48
N ASP A 624 -16.10 -19.94 23.75
CA ASP A 624 -15.79 -18.92 24.73
C ASP A 624 -14.28 -18.70 24.88
N TRP A 625 -13.86 -17.44 24.95
CA TRP A 625 -12.44 -17.06 25.00
C TRP A 625 -12.09 -16.46 26.34
N ALA A 626 -11.59 -17.29 27.26
CA ALA A 626 -11.05 -16.83 28.54
C ALA A 626 -9.55 -16.56 28.39
N LEU A 627 -9.09 -15.41 28.86
CA LEU A 627 -7.68 -15.06 28.85
C LEU A 627 -6.92 -15.82 29.96
N PRO A 628 -5.66 -16.22 29.72
CA PRO A 628 -4.81 -16.77 30.76
C PRO A 628 -4.73 -15.82 31.95
N GLY A 629 -4.97 -16.36 33.18
CA GLY A 629 -4.98 -15.58 34.42
C GLY A 629 -6.35 -15.02 34.82
N THR A 630 -7.41 -15.23 34.04
CA THR A 630 -8.78 -14.91 34.51
C THR A 630 -9.13 -15.79 35.69
N PRO A 631 -9.50 -15.19 36.84
CA PRO A 631 -9.81 -15.97 38.06
C PRO A 631 -10.91 -17.02 37.78
N ASP A 632 -10.72 -18.18 38.34
CA ASP A 632 -11.65 -19.33 38.33
C ASP A 632 -11.95 -19.94 36.96
N LEU A 633 -11.41 -19.37 35.86
CA LEU A 633 -11.58 -19.88 34.51
C LEU A 633 -10.36 -20.69 33.98
N MET A 634 -9.61 -21.29 34.90
CA MET A 634 -8.48 -22.16 34.52
C MET A 634 -8.97 -23.34 33.68
N HIS A 635 -8.39 -23.49 32.49
CA HIS A 635 -8.76 -24.55 31.57
C HIS A 635 -7.57 -25.00 30.74
N ARG A 636 -7.71 -26.16 30.11
CA ARG A 636 -6.72 -26.70 29.20
C ARG A 636 -7.21 -26.54 27.77
N ILE A 637 -6.31 -26.16 26.87
CA ILE A 637 -6.46 -26.31 25.43
C ILE A 637 -5.29 -27.13 24.90
N GLY A 638 -5.46 -27.81 23.79
CA GLY A 638 -4.41 -28.65 23.20
C GLY A 638 -4.82 -29.23 21.85
N GLY A 639 -3.85 -29.81 21.14
CA GLY A 639 -4.04 -30.40 19.83
C GLY A 639 -4.68 -31.82 19.85
N ILE A 640 -4.76 -32.45 21.03
CA ILE A 640 -5.46 -33.75 21.14
C ILE A 640 -6.96 -33.51 21.05
N GLU A 641 -7.70 -34.46 20.45
CA GLU A 641 -9.15 -34.33 20.28
C GLU A 641 -9.85 -34.18 21.65
N LYS A 642 -10.89 -33.36 21.66
CA LYS A 642 -11.58 -32.91 22.86
C LYS A 642 -13.06 -33.27 22.79
N GLU A 643 -13.58 -33.58 23.95
CA GLU A 643 -15.03 -33.68 24.14
C GLU A 643 -15.67 -32.30 23.94
N ASP A 644 -16.77 -32.29 23.21
CA ASP A 644 -17.54 -31.08 23.00
C ASP A 644 -17.96 -30.41 24.32
N GLY A 645 -17.91 -29.10 24.38
CA GLY A 645 -18.23 -28.28 25.56
C GLY A 645 -17.16 -28.35 26.65
N THR A 646 -16.90 -29.51 27.25
CA THR A 646 -15.98 -29.64 28.39
C THR A 646 -14.51 -29.39 28.04
N GLY A 647 -14.08 -29.75 26.83
CA GLY A 647 -12.67 -29.70 26.43
C GLY A 647 -11.79 -30.79 27.05
N ASN A 648 -12.36 -31.80 27.71
CA ASN A 648 -11.62 -32.95 28.16
C ASN A 648 -11.10 -33.78 27.00
N ILE A 649 -9.97 -34.49 27.18
CA ILE A 649 -9.48 -35.39 26.14
C ILE A 649 -10.52 -36.48 25.87
N SER A 650 -10.88 -36.68 24.61
CA SER A 650 -11.82 -37.67 24.18
C SER A 650 -11.21 -38.57 23.10
N TYR A 651 -11.46 -39.91 23.24
CA TYR A 651 -11.14 -40.92 22.26
C TYR A 651 -12.43 -41.57 21.73
N ASP A 652 -13.58 -40.95 22.04
CA ASP A 652 -14.87 -41.42 21.55
C ASP A 652 -14.99 -41.15 20.04
N PRO A 653 -15.25 -42.16 19.22
CA PRO A 653 -15.37 -42.01 17.75
C PRO A 653 -16.55 -41.14 17.32
N GLU A 654 -17.68 -41.17 18.05
CA GLU A 654 -18.85 -40.36 17.73
C GLU A 654 -18.56 -38.87 18.03
N ASN A 655 -17.93 -38.58 19.16
CA ASN A 655 -17.46 -37.22 19.46
C ASN A 655 -16.45 -36.71 18.41
N HIS A 656 -15.51 -37.54 17.97
CA HIS A 656 -14.57 -37.18 16.92
C HIS A 656 -15.28 -36.79 15.61
N GLY A 657 -16.24 -37.64 15.15
CA GLY A 657 -17.06 -37.35 13.98
C GLY A 657 -17.79 -36.01 14.09
N TYR A 658 -18.45 -35.77 15.24
CA TYR A 658 -19.14 -34.54 15.53
C TYR A 658 -18.18 -33.31 15.48
N MET A 659 -17.00 -33.41 16.07
CA MET A 659 -16.01 -32.30 16.07
C MET A 659 -15.47 -31.99 14.67
N VAL A 660 -15.36 -33.00 13.79
CA VAL A 660 -15.00 -32.80 12.37
C VAL A 660 -16.10 -32.02 11.64
N ASP A 661 -17.35 -32.47 11.77
CA ASP A 661 -18.52 -31.81 11.15
C ASP A 661 -18.66 -30.37 11.64
N LEU A 662 -18.48 -30.13 12.92
CA LEU A 662 -18.56 -28.82 13.55
C LEU A 662 -17.49 -27.85 13.01
N ARG A 663 -16.26 -28.31 12.79
CA ARG A 663 -15.19 -27.51 12.19
C ARG A 663 -15.55 -27.09 10.78
N GLN A 664 -16.14 -27.98 10.00
CA GLN A 664 -16.62 -27.69 8.65
C GLN A 664 -17.80 -26.70 8.68
N GLU A 665 -18.79 -26.95 9.53
CA GLU A 665 -19.98 -26.09 9.68
C GLU A 665 -19.57 -24.66 10.11
N ARG A 666 -18.59 -24.50 11.00
CA ARG A 666 -18.07 -23.19 11.43
C ARG A 666 -17.58 -22.36 10.25
N VAL A 667 -16.85 -22.98 9.31
CA VAL A 667 -16.40 -22.29 8.10
C VAL A 667 -17.59 -21.90 7.22
N GLN A 668 -18.58 -22.77 7.08
CA GLN A 668 -19.78 -22.49 6.28
C GLN A 668 -20.68 -21.41 6.88
N LYS A 669 -20.59 -21.16 8.20
CA LYS A 669 -21.31 -20.07 8.88
C LYS A 669 -20.69 -18.68 8.68
N VAL A 670 -19.51 -18.59 8.10
CA VAL A 670 -18.90 -17.30 7.76
C VAL A 670 -19.84 -16.55 6.80
N LYS A 671 -20.29 -15.37 7.22
CA LYS A 671 -21.16 -14.52 6.39
C LYS A 671 -20.33 -13.95 5.24
N VAL A 672 -20.69 -14.32 4.02
CA VAL A 672 -20.05 -13.87 2.78
C VAL A 672 -21.08 -13.11 1.96
N PRO A 673 -20.77 -11.91 1.47
CA PRO A 673 -21.68 -11.16 0.57
C PRO A 673 -21.94 -11.90 -0.73
N ASP A 674 -23.14 -11.72 -1.28
CA ASP A 674 -23.46 -12.19 -2.62
C ASP A 674 -22.59 -11.48 -3.68
N LEU A 675 -22.27 -12.19 -4.75
CA LEU A 675 -21.55 -11.66 -5.89
C LEU A 675 -22.43 -10.78 -6.75
N GLU A 676 -21.87 -9.66 -7.19
CA GLU A 676 -22.44 -8.85 -8.24
C GLU A 676 -21.74 -9.14 -9.57
N VAL A 677 -22.51 -9.12 -10.66
CA VAL A 677 -21.96 -9.33 -12.00
C VAL A 677 -21.57 -7.99 -12.60
N ASP A 678 -20.28 -7.85 -12.91
CA ASP A 678 -19.76 -6.73 -13.71
C ASP A 678 -19.87 -7.08 -15.21
N GLY A 679 -20.12 -6.07 -16.07
CA GLY A 679 -20.33 -6.26 -17.49
C GLY A 679 -21.79 -6.54 -17.88
N SER A 680 -22.04 -7.47 -18.80
CA SER A 680 -23.38 -7.80 -19.29
C SER A 680 -24.18 -8.60 -18.28
N GLN A 681 -25.38 -8.14 -17.93
CA GLN A 681 -26.29 -8.86 -17.03
C GLN A 681 -26.94 -10.08 -17.70
N ASP A 682 -27.09 -10.10 -19.02
CA ASP A 682 -27.55 -11.20 -19.84
C ASP A 682 -26.42 -11.96 -20.53
N TYR A 683 -25.36 -12.21 -19.78
CA TYR A 683 -24.12 -12.83 -20.26
C TYR A 683 -24.33 -14.23 -20.84
N GLU A 684 -23.58 -14.53 -21.89
CA GLU A 684 -23.41 -15.87 -22.44
C GLU A 684 -22.13 -16.53 -21.93
N LEU A 685 -21.10 -15.74 -21.69
CA LEU A 685 -19.83 -16.14 -21.11
C LEU A 685 -19.69 -15.49 -19.74
N LEU A 686 -19.45 -16.30 -18.69
CA LEU A 686 -19.09 -15.81 -17.37
C LEU A 686 -17.58 -16.01 -17.13
N VAL A 687 -16.91 -14.94 -16.76
CA VAL A 687 -15.51 -14.95 -16.31
C VAL A 687 -15.49 -14.96 -14.79
N VAL A 688 -14.86 -15.97 -14.20
CA VAL A 688 -14.70 -16.06 -12.75
C VAL A 688 -13.24 -15.75 -12.42
N GLY A 689 -13.02 -14.63 -11.74
CA GLY A 689 -11.70 -14.16 -11.34
C GLY A 689 -11.46 -14.26 -9.83
N TRP A 690 -10.20 -14.20 -9.43
CA TRP A 690 -9.76 -14.03 -8.05
C TRP A 690 -8.36 -13.41 -8.01
N GLY A 691 -7.98 -12.83 -6.86
CA GLY A 691 -6.64 -12.27 -6.71
C GLY A 691 -6.37 -11.13 -7.69
N SER A 692 -5.12 -10.98 -8.06
CA SER A 692 -4.65 -9.92 -8.97
C SER A 692 -5.11 -10.01 -10.42
N THR A 693 -5.89 -11.02 -10.78
CA THR A 693 -6.49 -11.11 -12.14
C THR A 693 -7.62 -10.10 -12.37
N TRP A 694 -8.14 -9.49 -11.29
CA TRP A 694 -9.30 -8.58 -11.34
C TRP A 694 -9.17 -7.49 -12.39
N GLY A 695 -8.08 -6.70 -12.37
CA GLY A 695 -7.91 -5.56 -13.26
C GLY A 695 -7.86 -5.94 -14.72
N ALA A 696 -7.12 -7.00 -15.05
CA ALA A 696 -7.03 -7.51 -16.42
C ALA A 696 -8.37 -8.04 -16.94
N ILE A 697 -9.11 -8.77 -16.10
CA ILE A 697 -10.45 -9.29 -16.45
C ILE A 697 -11.42 -8.12 -16.65
N LYS A 698 -11.49 -7.17 -15.73
CA LYS A 698 -12.37 -5.99 -15.83
C LYS A 698 -12.10 -5.19 -17.10
N GLY A 699 -10.82 -4.95 -17.42
CA GLY A 699 -10.42 -4.28 -18.65
C GLY A 699 -10.83 -5.04 -19.92
N ALA A 700 -10.64 -6.36 -19.93
CA ALA A 700 -11.01 -7.21 -21.09
C ALA A 700 -12.53 -7.28 -21.27
N VAL A 701 -13.28 -7.52 -20.19
CA VAL A 701 -14.75 -7.56 -20.22
C VAL A 701 -15.33 -6.23 -20.67
N GLY A 702 -14.80 -5.10 -20.18
CA GLY A 702 -15.21 -3.78 -20.61
C GLY A 702 -15.02 -3.54 -22.12
N ARG A 703 -13.90 -4.01 -22.70
CA ARG A 703 -13.64 -3.95 -24.15
C ARG A 703 -14.63 -4.83 -24.93
N ALA A 704 -14.79 -6.07 -24.53
CA ALA A 704 -15.70 -7.03 -25.18
C ALA A 704 -17.16 -6.52 -25.13
N CYS A 705 -17.64 -6.03 -23.99
CA CYS A 705 -18.99 -5.48 -23.86
C CYS A 705 -19.21 -4.22 -24.73
N LYS A 706 -18.19 -3.35 -24.85
CA LYS A 706 -18.24 -2.18 -25.73
C LYS A 706 -18.43 -2.57 -27.20
N ASP A 707 -17.87 -3.70 -27.59
CA ASP A 707 -18.01 -4.26 -28.96
C ASP A 707 -19.24 -5.15 -29.13
N GLY A 708 -20.11 -5.23 -28.10
CA GLY A 708 -21.41 -5.91 -28.17
C GLY A 708 -21.43 -7.37 -27.75
N TYR A 709 -20.33 -7.91 -27.24
CA TYR A 709 -20.27 -9.27 -26.70
C TYR A 709 -20.96 -9.36 -25.33
N LYS A 710 -21.63 -10.47 -25.07
CA LYS A 710 -22.37 -10.73 -23.81
C LYS A 710 -21.47 -11.44 -22.80
N VAL A 711 -20.62 -10.71 -22.12
CA VAL A 711 -19.66 -11.20 -21.13
C VAL A 711 -20.00 -10.64 -19.77
N GLY A 712 -20.12 -11.51 -18.76
CA GLY A 712 -20.20 -11.13 -17.34
C GLY A 712 -18.91 -11.51 -16.61
N HIS A 713 -18.59 -10.77 -15.56
CA HIS A 713 -17.47 -11.05 -14.67
C HIS A 713 -17.94 -11.10 -13.22
N VAL A 714 -17.48 -12.10 -12.48
CA VAL A 714 -17.58 -12.15 -11.02
C VAL A 714 -16.19 -12.37 -10.44
N HIS A 715 -15.89 -11.65 -9.35
CA HIS A 715 -14.58 -11.73 -8.70
C HIS A 715 -14.71 -12.25 -7.28
N LEU A 716 -13.97 -13.32 -6.95
CA LEU A 716 -14.04 -14.00 -5.67
C LEU A 716 -13.03 -13.38 -4.69
N ARG A 717 -13.53 -12.65 -3.69
CA ARG A 717 -12.78 -12.30 -2.49
C ARG A 717 -12.72 -13.47 -1.52
N HIS A 718 -13.84 -14.16 -1.32
CA HIS A 718 -13.95 -15.33 -0.47
C HIS A 718 -13.82 -16.61 -1.31
N LEU A 719 -12.77 -17.38 -1.01
CA LEU A 719 -12.45 -18.62 -1.70
C LEU A 719 -12.84 -19.85 -0.88
N ASN A 720 -13.03 -19.66 0.43
CA ASN A 720 -13.64 -20.64 1.34
C ASN A 720 -14.24 -19.93 2.57
N PRO A 721 -15.56 -19.97 2.81
CA PRO A 721 -16.56 -20.52 1.91
C PRO A 721 -16.78 -19.63 0.67
N PHE A 722 -17.29 -20.20 -0.40
CA PHE A 722 -17.73 -19.43 -1.55
C PHE A 722 -19.00 -18.63 -1.26
N PRO A 723 -19.24 -17.51 -1.97
CA PRO A 723 -20.50 -16.77 -1.93
C PRO A 723 -21.70 -17.68 -2.32
N ASN A 724 -22.80 -17.53 -1.60
CA ASN A 724 -23.96 -18.44 -1.74
C ASN A 724 -24.58 -18.44 -3.14
N ASN A 725 -24.53 -17.31 -3.84
CA ASN A 725 -25.12 -17.16 -5.18
C ASN A 725 -24.19 -17.60 -6.32
N LEU A 726 -22.96 -18.04 -6.05
CA LEU A 726 -21.99 -18.42 -7.10
C LEU A 726 -22.56 -19.54 -7.99
N GLY A 727 -23.15 -20.59 -7.40
CA GLY A 727 -23.72 -21.71 -8.16
C GLY A 727 -24.84 -21.28 -9.12
N GLU A 728 -25.70 -20.35 -8.70
CA GLU A 728 -26.75 -19.77 -9.54
C GLU A 728 -26.15 -19.00 -10.73
N LEU A 729 -25.14 -18.15 -10.47
CA LEU A 729 -24.48 -17.36 -11.51
C LEU A 729 -23.76 -18.25 -12.53
N LEU A 730 -23.08 -19.30 -12.08
CA LEU A 730 -22.44 -20.29 -12.95
C LEU A 730 -23.45 -21.00 -13.85
N SER A 731 -24.61 -21.39 -13.30
CA SER A 731 -25.64 -22.15 -14.04
C SER A 731 -26.34 -21.33 -15.14
N LYS A 732 -26.35 -20.00 -15.03
CA LYS A 732 -26.93 -19.10 -16.03
C LYS A 732 -26.05 -18.95 -17.28
N ALA A 733 -24.74 -19.16 -17.16
CA ALA A 733 -23.79 -19.00 -18.25
C ALA A 733 -23.86 -20.18 -19.25
N LYS A 734 -23.71 -19.90 -20.53
CA LYS A 734 -23.48 -20.94 -21.54
C LYS A 734 -22.06 -21.49 -21.48
N LYS A 735 -21.11 -20.61 -21.17
CA LYS A 735 -19.68 -20.92 -21.07
C LYS A 735 -19.13 -20.26 -19.80
N VAL A 736 -18.20 -20.92 -19.14
CA VAL A 736 -17.48 -20.39 -17.98
C VAL A 736 -16.00 -20.53 -18.19
N ILE A 737 -15.24 -19.44 -17.97
CA ILE A 737 -13.77 -19.45 -17.98
C ILE A 737 -13.23 -18.91 -16.67
N VAL A 738 -12.03 -19.41 -16.30
CA VAL A 738 -11.34 -19.01 -15.07
C VAL A 738 -9.90 -18.62 -15.42
N PRO A 739 -9.60 -17.33 -15.56
CA PRO A 739 -8.22 -16.86 -15.73
C PRO A 739 -7.44 -16.98 -14.42
N GLU A 740 -6.28 -17.66 -14.45
CA GLU A 740 -5.48 -17.93 -13.27
C GLU A 740 -3.97 -17.86 -13.58
N MET A 741 -3.21 -17.27 -12.66
CA MET A 741 -1.74 -17.28 -12.71
C MET A 741 -1.16 -18.57 -12.11
N ASN A 742 -1.78 -19.69 -12.43
CA ASN A 742 -1.42 -21.07 -12.04
C ASN A 742 -1.99 -22.07 -13.08
N LEU A 743 -1.89 -23.36 -12.83
CA LEU A 743 -2.37 -24.41 -13.74
C LEU A 743 -3.83 -24.83 -13.46
N GLY A 744 -4.72 -23.84 -13.25
CA GLY A 744 -6.16 -24.07 -13.09
C GLY A 744 -6.54 -24.63 -11.72
N GLN A 745 -6.14 -23.99 -10.64
CA GLN A 745 -6.45 -24.45 -9.28
C GLN A 745 -7.89 -24.15 -8.90
N LEU A 746 -8.37 -22.91 -9.09
CA LEU A 746 -9.74 -22.53 -8.82
C LEU A 746 -10.72 -23.24 -9.77
N SER A 747 -10.39 -23.35 -11.05
CA SER A 747 -11.25 -24.04 -12.02
C SER A 747 -11.50 -25.49 -11.61
N LYS A 748 -10.51 -26.18 -11.04
CA LYS A 748 -10.67 -27.56 -10.50
C LYS A 748 -11.64 -27.58 -9.33
N ILE A 749 -11.54 -26.62 -8.41
CA ILE A 749 -12.44 -26.53 -7.25
C ILE A 749 -13.87 -26.24 -7.72
N ILE A 750 -14.09 -25.26 -8.59
CA ILE A 750 -15.41 -24.92 -9.15
C ILE A 750 -16.04 -26.14 -9.85
N ARG A 751 -15.27 -26.86 -10.66
CA ARG A 751 -15.73 -28.07 -11.33
C ARG A 751 -16.15 -29.15 -10.35
N ALA A 752 -15.42 -29.35 -9.26
CA ALA A 752 -15.75 -30.34 -8.24
C ALA A 752 -17.00 -29.95 -7.43
N GLU A 753 -17.09 -28.69 -7.00
CA GLU A 753 -18.17 -28.21 -6.13
C GLU A 753 -19.51 -28.02 -6.88
N TYR A 754 -19.46 -27.48 -8.10
CA TYR A 754 -20.68 -27.12 -8.85
C TYR A 754 -20.99 -27.97 -10.07
N LEU A 755 -20.12 -28.91 -10.43
CA LEU A 755 -20.25 -29.78 -11.63
C LEU A 755 -20.41 -28.97 -12.94
N VAL A 756 -19.81 -27.81 -13.03
CA VAL A 756 -19.84 -26.92 -14.18
C VAL A 756 -18.58 -27.15 -15.02
N ASP A 757 -18.71 -27.12 -16.35
CA ASP A 757 -17.55 -27.19 -17.25
C ASP A 757 -16.79 -25.86 -17.33
N ALA A 758 -16.20 -25.45 -16.23
CA ALA A 758 -15.37 -24.27 -16.16
C ALA A 758 -14.02 -24.54 -16.85
N LYS A 759 -13.71 -23.78 -17.91
CA LYS A 759 -12.45 -23.87 -18.64
C LYS A 759 -11.39 -22.99 -17.98
N SER A 760 -10.20 -23.54 -17.79
CA SER A 760 -9.06 -22.81 -17.25
C SER A 760 -8.34 -22.01 -18.34
N VAL A 761 -8.06 -20.74 -18.05
CA VAL A 761 -7.16 -19.88 -18.85
C VAL A 761 -5.92 -19.61 -18.01
N THR A 762 -4.80 -20.23 -18.33
CA THR A 762 -3.62 -20.29 -17.48
C THR A 762 -2.47 -19.43 -17.97
N LYS A 763 -1.80 -18.70 -17.04
CA LYS A 763 -0.56 -18.00 -17.31
C LYS A 763 0.44 -18.23 -16.16
N VAL A 764 1.50 -18.99 -16.42
CA VAL A 764 2.57 -19.28 -15.45
C VAL A 764 3.88 -18.76 -16.01
N LYS A 765 4.10 -17.46 -15.92
CA LYS A 765 5.25 -16.75 -16.51
C LYS A 765 5.92 -15.76 -15.56
N GLY A 766 5.47 -15.70 -14.31
CA GLY A 766 6.00 -14.74 -13.34
C GLY A 766 5.62 -13.28 -13.60
N VAL A 767 4.62 -13.02 -14.43
CA VAL A 767 4.06 -11.71 -14.76
C VAL A 767 2.53 -11.79 -14.84
N PRO A 768 1.79 -10.72 -14.47
CA PRO A 768 0.34 -10.71 -14.49
C PRO A 768 -0.23 -10.80 -15.92
N PHE A 769 -1.52 -11.16 -16.04
CA PHE A 769 -2.26 -11.01 -17.28
C PHE A 769 -2.34 -9.54 -17.71
N THR A 770 -2.35 -9.31 -19.04
CA THR A 770 -2.79 -8.03 -19.60
C THR A 770 -4.26 -8.10 -19.99
N ALA A 771 -4.92 -6.94 -20.08
CA ALA A 771 -6.30 -6.89 -20.54
C ALA A 771 -6.42 -7.31 -22.02
N ALA A 772 -5.41 -7.03 -22.84
CA ALA A 772 -5.39 -7.43 -24.24
C ALA A 772 -5.30 -8.95 -24.43
N GLU A 773 -4.48 -9.65 -23.61
CA GLU A 773 -4.39 -11.11 -23.64
C GLU A 773 -5.76 -11.75 -23.36
N LEU A 774 -6.45 -11.25 -22.32
CA LEU A 774 -7.75 -11.79 -21.94
C LEU A 774 -8.85 -11.42 -22.94
N ASP A 775 -8.86 -10.20 -23.50
CA ASP A 775 -9.84 -9.79 -24.53
C ASP A 775 -9.82 -10.73 -25.75
N LEU A 776 -8.63 -11.13 -26.20
CA LEU A 776 -8.49 -12.13 -27.27
C LEU A 776 -9.13 -13.46 -26.88
N VAL A 777 -8.84 -13.96 -25.68
CA VAL A 777 -9.42 -15.23 -25.19
C VAL A 777 -10.94 -15.16 -25.07
N LEU A 778 -11.51 -14.03 -24.62
CA LEU A 778 -12.97 -13.83 -24.51
C LEU A 778 -13.64 -13.93 -25.88
N ARG A 779 -13.08 -13.26 -26.89
CA ARG A 779 -13.60 -13.26 -28.26
C ARG A 779 -13.52 -14.66 -28.87
N GLU A 780 -12.36 -15.29 -28.84
CA GLU A 780 -12.17 -16.66 -29.32
C GLU A 780 -13.15 -17.63 -28.64
N THR A 781 -13.34 -17.50 -27.31
CA THR A 781 -14.26 -18.35 -26.58
C THR A 781 -15.72 -18.16 -26.99
N LEU A 782 -16.14 -16.97 -27.39
CA LEU A 782 -17.52 -16.68 -27.81
C LEU A 782 -17.78 -17.02 -29.28
N ASP A 783 -16.76 -16.87 -30.13
CA ASP A 783 -16.85 -17.17 -31.57
C ASP A 783 -16.82 -18.69 -31.86
N ASP A 784 -16.22 -19.49 -30.97
CA ASP A 784 -16.30 -20.99 -30.99
C ASP A 784 -17.68 -21.51 -30.57
#